data_92c9f67a75858a3e7152e0be6234662a
#
_entry.id   92c9f67a75858a3e7152e0be6234662a
#
_cell.length_a   1.000
_cell.length_b   1.000
_cell.length_c   1.000
_cell.angle_alpha   90.00
_cell.angle_beta   90.00
_cell.angle_gamma   90.00
#
_symmetry.space_group_name_H-M   'P 1'
#
loop_
_entity.id
_entity.type
_entity.pdbx_description
1 polymer ?
#
loop_
_entity_poly.entity_id
_entity_poly.type
_entity_poly.pdbx_seq_one_letter_code
_entity_poly.pdbx_strand_id
1 'polypeptide(L)'
;MTDEYRTLRHNINMLGRFLGETINDAQGEDILTLIENVRQLSKQSRAGDSQARKTLLDTLSTISNENIIPVARAFSHFLNLTNIAEQYQTVSRQHKDLQSSNRSLSALFQRLKAQNASKEEVYKTVENLLIELVLTAHPTETTRRSLIHKHVEINKCLSKLEHDDLTPKERGIIERLLLRLIAEAWHTNEIRTVRPTPFDEAKWGYAMIENSLWQGVPEFLRQLNEHAREFLGYDLPVGLRPVRISSWMGGDRDGNPFVTSKITQQVLYLARWKAADLFLNDIKSLADELSMVKCTPEFTAKYGEHLEPYRFVVKALRTKLIATLDYFDDCLANRPPRVSQADIIMEDNQLWEPLYDCYQSLMACGMRIIANGSLLDILHRIRCFGVTLSQMDIRQESTRHTDAIAEITRYLGIGDYGQWSEAEKQSFLVRELNSRRPLIPTHWEPSSETQEILETCKVIAQQKQGVIACYIISMARSASDVLAVHLLLKEAGVPYHIPVVPLFETLDDLDASERVMRQLFNIGWYRGVINNHQMVMIGYSDSAKDAGMMAASWAQYRAQEALVNLTEELGIELTLFHGRGGTIGRGGAPAHAALLSQPPRSLKNGLRVTEQGEMIRFKLGLPEVAVETFDLYASAILEANLLPPPEPKAEWRTVMDELSSTSCDIYRSVVRGDKDFVPYFRSATPEQELSKLPLGSRPAKRNPNGGVESLRAIPWIFAWMQNRLMLPAWLGAGAAIQKIMDEGKGHIIEEMCKAWPFFSTRVGMLEMVFSKTDTWLSEQYDHNLVKKELWYLGENLRNQLNADIKTVLSLSHKDELMADLPWIADSIALRNVYTDPLNLLQVELLRRFRESPENTSPDVEQALMITITGIAAGMRNTG
;
A
#
# COMPACT_ATOMS: atom_id res chain seq x y z
N MET A 1 -13.43 -21.36 22.97
CA MET A 1 -13.14 -19.92 22.87
C MET A 1 -11.86 -19.66 23.65
N THR A 2 -10.80 -19.25 22.98
CA THR A 2 -9.53 -18.91 23.61
C THR A 2 -9.68 -17.64 24.43
N ASP A 3 -8.87 -17.46 25.49
CA ASP A 3 -8.88 -16.28 26.38
C ASP A 3 -8.69 -14.96 25.58
N GLU A 4 -8.02 -15.01 24.49
CA GLU A 4 -7.71 -13.92 23.56
C GLU A 4 -8.95 -13.32 22.88
N TYR A 5 -9.91 -14.19 22.53
CA TYR A 5 -11.16 -13.76 21.93
C TYR A 5 -12.05 -13.04 22.96
N ARG A 6 -11.86 -13.35 24.22
CA ARG A 6 -12.51 -12.68 25.34
C ARG A 6 -12.05 -11.23 25.49
N THR A 7 -10.73 -10.98 25.36
CA THR A 7 -10.15 -9.62 25.44
C THR A 7 -10.63 -8.74 24.30
N LEU A 8 -10.61 -9.25 23.06
CA LEU A 8 -11.12 -8.51 21.88
C LEU A 8 -12.60 -8.12 22.06
N ARG A 9 -13.45 -9.08 22.43
CA ARG A 9 -14.87 -8.80 22.69
C ARG A 9 -15.06 -7.81 23.83
N HIS A 10 -14.27 -7.90 24.90
CA HIS A 10 -14.31 -6.95 25.99
C HIS A 10 -13.99 -5.54 25.52
N ASN A 11 -12.92 -5.35 24.75
CA ASN A 11 -12.51 -4.06 24.20
C ASN A 11 -13.59 -3.50 23.24
N ILE A 12 -14.13 -4.31 22.34
CA ILE A 12 -15.19 -3.89 21.42
C ILE A 12 -16.46 -3.47 22.19
N ASN A 13 -16.86 -4.25 23.21
CA ASN A 13 -18.03 -3.94 24.03
C ASN A 13 -17.83 -2.66 24.83
N MET A 14 -16.63 -2.43 25.39
CA MET A 14 -16.30 -1.22 26.14
C MET A 14 -16.35 0.02 25.22
N LEU A 15 -15.69 -0.05 24.05
CA LEU A 15 -15.71 1.05 23.07
C LEU A 15 -17.12 1.32 22.54
N GLY A 16 -17.91 0.26 22.29
CA GLY A 16 -19.31 0.38 21.87
C GLY A 16 -20.19 1.03 22.95
N ARG A 17 -19.99 0.70 24.22
CA ARG A 17 -20.67 1.35 25.35
C ARG A 17 -20.35 2.85 25.40
N PHE A 18 -19.07 3.23 25.33
CA PHE A 18 -18.66 4.65 25.32
C PHE A 18 -19.21 5.41 24.11
N LEU A 19 -19.30 4.76 22.94
CA LEU A 19 -19.96 5.35 21.78
C LEU A 19 -21.46 5.55 22.05
N GLY A 20 -22.14 4.56 22.65
CA GLY A 20 -23.56 4.68 23.03
C GLY A 20 -23.83 5.82 24.03
N GLU A 21 -23.00 5.94 25.09
CA GLU A 21 -23.05 7.06 26.03
C GLU A 21 -22.89 8.41 25.29
N THR A 22 -21.90 8.51 24.40
CA THR A 22 -21.68 9.71 23.58
C THR A 22 -22.86 10.06 22.68
N ILE A 23 -23.47 9.06 22.04
CA ILE A 23 -24.65 9.27 21.16
C ILE A 23 -25.83 9.73 21.99
N ASN A 24 -26.08 9.13 23.14
CA ASN A 24 -27.15 9.53 24.05
C ASN A 24 -27.01 11.00 24.50
N ASP A 25 -25.80 11.40 24.88
CA ASP A 25 -25.54 12.78 25.32
C ASP A 25 -25.66 13.79 24.15
N ALA A 26 -25.29 13.40 22.93
CA ALA A 26 -25.25 14.30 21.78
C ALA A 26 -26.59 14.38 21.03
N GLN A 27 -27.36 13.29 20.96
CA GLN A 27 -28.53 13.13 20.09
C GLN A 27 -29.82 12.76 20.85
N GLY A 28 -29.72 12.35 22.10
CA GLY A 28 -30.84 11.93 22.95
C GLY A 28 -31.17 10.45 22.87
N GLU A 29 -32.04 10.01 23.77
CA GLU A 29 -32.41 8.60 23.99
C GLU A 29 -33.16 8.00 22.80
N ASP A 30 -33.98 8.79 22.10
CA ASP A 30 -34.77 8.32 20.94
C ASP A 30 -33.88 7.84 19.79
N ILE A 31 -32.81 8.58 19.48
CA ILE A 31 -31.84 8.20 18.44
C ILE A 31 -31.02 6.99 18.86
N LEU A 32 -30.56 6.93 20.10
CA LEU A 32 -29.86 5.76 20.63
C LEU A 32 -30.75 4.51 20.54
N THR A 33 -32.02 4.63 20.93
CA THR A 33 -33.01 3.54 20.85
C THR A 33 -33.21 3.08 19.40
N LEU A 34 -33.31 4.00 18.43
CA LEU A 34 -33.41 3.67 17.01
C LEU A 34 -32.17 2.89 16.55
N ILE A 35 -30.98 3.36 16.87
CA ILE A 35 -29.70 2.71 16.48
C ILE A 35 -29.62 1.31 17.07
N GLU A 36 -29.96 1.15 18.33
CA GLU A 36 -29.94 -0.14 19.02
C GLU A 36 -30.99 -1.12 18.46
N ASN A 37 -32.19 -0.65 18.12
CA ASN A 37 -33.22 -1.44 17.44
C ASN A 37 -32.72 -1.92 16.06
N VAL A 38 -32.13 -1.04 15.25
CA VAL A 38 -31.54 -1.41 13.94
C VAL A 38 -30.43 -2.44 14.12
N ARG A 39 -29.57 -2.28 15.11
CA ARG A 39 -28.49 -3.24 15.43
C ARG A 39 -29.04 -4.62 15.82
N GLN A 40 -30.08 -4.68 16.67
CA GLN A 40 -30.70 -5.92 17.10
C GLN A 40 -31.42 -6.63 15.93
N LEU A 41 -32.14 -5.88 15.11
CA LEU A 41 -32.76 -6.41 13.90
C LEU A 41 -31.74 -6.98 12.92
N SER A 42 -30.60 -6.28 12.73
CA SER A 42 -29.49 -6.77 11.90
C SER A 42 -28.90 -8.09 12.44
N LYS A 43 -28.68 -8.17 13.75
CA LYS A 43 -28.22 -9.38 14.41
C LYS A 43 -29.18 -10.55 14.26
N GLN A 44 -30.48 -10.34 14.45
CA GLN A 44 -31.53 -11.36 14.28
C GLN A 44 -31.66 -11.78 12.82
N SER A 45 -31.59 -10.83 11.86
CA SER A 45 -31.55 -11.11 10.43
C SER A 45 -30.38 -12.05 10.06
N ARG A 46 -29.22 -11.81 10.61
CA ARG A 46 -28.03 -12.69 10.43
C ARG A 46 -28.19 -14.06 11.08
N ALA A 47 -29.00 -14.18 12.13
CA ALA A 47 -29.36 -15.46 12.73
C ALA A 47 -30.44 -16.24 11.95
N GLY A 48 -30.92 -15.72 10.81
CA GLY A 48 -31.89 -16.37 9.93
C GLY A 48 -33.35 -15.95 10.16
N ASP A 49 -33.62 -14.93 11.02
CA ASP A 49 -34.96 -14.44 11.25
C ASP A 49 -35.47 -13.58 10.07
N SER A 50 -36.39 -14.15 9.30
CA SER A 50 -36.96 -13.50 8.11
C SER A 50 -37.85 -12.29 8.46
N GLN A 51 -38.51 -12.32 9.63
CA GLN A 51 -39.33 -11.19 10.08
C GLN A 51 -38.46 -10.02 10.51
N ALA A 52 -37.39 -10.28 11.26
CA ALA A 52 -36.41 -9.26 11.59
C ALA A 52 -35.77 -8.62 10.35
N ARG A 53 -35.49 -9.44 9.32
CA ARG A 53 -34.96 -8.99 8.02
C ARG A 53 -35.93 -8.01 7.33
N LYS A 54 -37.21 -8.36 7.28
CA LYS A 54 -38.24 -7.48 6.70
C LYS A 54 -38.38 -6.19 7.50
N THR A 55 -38.47 -6.27 8.82
CA THR A 55 -38.59 -5.09 9.69
C THR A 55 -37.38 -4.17 9.56
N LEU A 56 -36.15 -4.72 9.42
CA LEU A 56 -34.95 -3.94 9.20
C LEU A 56 -35.01 -3.13 7.89
N LEU A 57 -35.44 -3.77 6.80
CA LEU A 57 -35.66 -3.11 5.50
C LEU A 57 -36.70 -1.99 5.62
N ASP A 58 -37.88 -2.27 6.21
CA ASP A 58 -38.94 -1.30 6.38
C ASP A 58 -38.48 -0.10 7.23
N THR A 59 -37.75 -0.35 8.31
CA THR A 59 -37.21 0.71 9.19
C THR A 59 -36.24 1.63 8.46
N LEU A 60 -35.31 1.09 7.68
CA LEU A 60 -34.28 1.88 7.00
C LEU A 60 -34.81 2.55 5.72
N SER A 61 -35.78 1.95 5.02
CA SER A 61 -36.41 2.55 3.83
C SER A 61 -37.32 3.75 4.17
N THR A 62 -37.85 3.79 5.40
CA THR A 62 -38.76 4.86 5.86
C THR A 62 -38.09 5.86 6.79
N ILE A 63 -36.79 5.77 6.98
CA ILE A 63 -36.01 6.64 7.89
C ILE A 63 -36.16 8.12 7.48
N SER A 64 -36.39 9.00 8.46
CA SER A 64 -36.50 10.44 8.21
C SER A 64 -35.16 11.08 7.88
N ASN A 65 -35.16 12.19 7.14
CA ASN A 65 -33.92 12.91 6.78
C ASN A 65 -33.16 13.37 8.02
N GLU A 66 -33.79 13.66 9.13
CA GLU A 66 -33.13 14.08 10.37
C GLU A 66 -32.30 12.94 11.01
N ASN A 67 -32.73 11.69 10.81
CA ASN A 67 -32.14 10.51 11.45
C ASN A 67 -31.07 9.81 10.60
N ILE A 68 -30.99 10.09 9.27
CA ILE A 68 -30.07 9.38 8.38
C ILE A 68 -28.60 9.60 8.75
N ILE A 69 -28.20 10.84 9.07
CA ILE A 69 -26.81 11.16 9.43
C ILE A 69 -26.43 10.51 10.78
N PRO A 70 -27.20 10.70 11.88
CA PRO A 70 -26.87 10.04 13.16
C PRO A 70 -26.77 8.52 13.05
N VAL A 71 -27.69 7.86 12.34
CA VAL A 71 -27.65 6.40 12.15
C VAL A 71 -26.44 5.97 11.33
N ALA A 72 -26.19 6.61 10.18
CA ALA A 72 -25.00 6.30 9.35
C ALA A 72 -23.70 6.46 10.14
N ARG A 73 -23.57 7.56 10.90
CA ARG A 73 -22.40 7.86 11.73
C ARG A 73 -22.18 6.84 12.84
N ALA A 74 -23.25 6.43 13.51
CA ALA A 74 -23.14 5.47 14.60
C ALA A 74 -22.53 4.14 14.15
N PHE A 75 -23.01 3.60 13.03
CA PHE A 75 -22.49 2.36 12.46
C PHE A 75 -21.08 2.54 11.89
N SER A 76 -20.78 3.65 11.22
CA SER A 76 -19.44 3.96 10.71
C SER A 76 -18.42 4.10 11.84
N HIS A 77 -18.72 4.84 12.90
CA HIS A 77 -17.83 4.98 14.08
C HIS A 77 -17.62 3.65 14.79
N PHE A 78 -18.66 2.84 14.97
CA PHE A 78 -18.51 1.53 15.57
C PHE A 78 -17.55 0.64 14.78
N LEU A 79 -17.66 0.61 13.46
CA LEU A 79 -16.74 -0.15 12.59
C LEU A 79 -15.30 0.34 12.69
N ASN A 80 -15.09 1.66 12.78
CA ASN A 80 -13.75 2.22 13.00
C ASN A 80 -13.19 1.84 14.38
N LEU A 81 -13.98 1.90 15.43
CA LEU A 81 -13.57 1.47 16.78
C LEU A 81 -13.27 -0.03 16.84
N THR A 82 -14.07 -0.85 16.16
CA THR A 82 -13.81 -2.29 16.01
C THR A 82 -12.48 -2.53 15.31
N ASN A 83 -12.19 -1.78 14.23
CA ASN A 83 -10.90 -1.88 13.53
C ASN A 83 -9.71 -1.52 14.43
N ILE A 84 -9.85 -0.53 15.30
CA ILE A 84 -8.82 -0.16 16.28
C ILE A 84 -8.61 -1.29 17.30
N ALA A 85 -9.70 -1.85 17.86
CA ALA A 85 -9.61 -2.95 18.82
C ALA A 85 -8.96 -4.21 18.20
N GLU A 86 -9.30 -4.54 16.96
CA GLU A 86 -8.70 -5.68 16.26
C GLU A 86 -7.23 -5.43 15.90
N GLN A 87 -6.86 -4.22 15.49
CA GLN A 87 -5.47 -3.85 15.23
C GLN A 87 -4.64 -4.00 16.51
N TYR A 88 -5.17 -3.49 17.63
CA TYR A 88 -4.56 -3.65 18.94
C TYR A 88 -4.39 -5.13 19.31
N GLN A 89 -5.44 -5.93 19.16
CA GLN A 89 -5.40 -7.36 19.48
C GLN A 89 -4.37 -8.11 18.63
N THR A 90 -4.19 -7.74 17.36
CA THR A 90 -3.19 -8.36 16.48
C THR A 90 -1.79 -8.14 17.05
N VAL A 91 -1.46 -6.92 17.50
CA VAL A 91 -0.19 -6.58 18.15
C VAL A 91 0.00 -7.37 19.44
N SER A 92 -1.01 -7.36 20.33
CA SER A 92 -0.94 -8.06 21.61
C SER A 92 -0.80 -9.59 21.46
N ARG A 93 -1.44 -10.19 20.42
CA ARG A 93 -1.29 -11.60 20.07
C ARG A 93 0.12 -11.93 19.59
N GLN A 94 0.63 -11.15 18.67
CA GLN A 94 1.95 -11.42 18.08
C GLN A 94 3.04 -11.34 19.14
N HIS A 95 2.93 -10.43 20.12
CA HIS A 95 3.83 -10.42 21.28
C HIS A 95 3.75 -11.69 22.13
N LYS A 96 2.58 -12.34 22.23
CA LYS A 96 2.39 -13.61 22.96
C LYS A 96 2.70 -14.85 22.12
N ASP A 97 2.42 -14.80 20.80
CA ASP A 97 2.54 -15.92 19.86
C ASP A 97 3.87 -15.92 19.07
N LEU A 98 4.75 -14.91 19.25
CA LEU A 98 6.05 -14.84 18.57
C LEU A 98 6.90 -16.10 18.79
N GLN A 99 6.65 -16.87 19.84
CA GLN A 99 7.30 -18.17 20.08
C GLN A 99 6.60 -19.35 19.37
N SER A 100 5.36 -19.20 18.90
CA SER A 100 4.56 -20.29 18.30
C SER A 100 4.27 -20.12 16.79
N SER A 101 4.47 -18.91 16.22
CA SER A 101 4.23 -18.64 14.80
C SER A 101 5.41 -19.06 13.94
N ASN A 102 5.22 -20.04 13.06
CA ASN A 102 6.21 -20.46 12.04
C ASN A 102 6.60 -19.36 11.03
N ARG A 103 6.11 -18.11 11.20
CA ARG A 103 6.20 -17.01 10.24
C ARG A 103 7.10 -15.86 10.70
N SER A 104 7.69 -15.94 11.89
CA SER A 104 8.58 -14.91 12.43
C SER A 104 10.04 -15.17 12.08
N LEU A 105 10.87 -14.13 12.17
CA LEU A 105 12.33 -14.26 12.06
C LEU A 105 12.87 -15.26 13.09
N SER A 106 12.40 -15.23 14.32
CA SER A 106 12.79 -16.18 15.38
C SER A 106 12.57 -17.63 14.95
N ALA A 107 11.37 -17.94 14.44
CA ALA A 107 11.04 -19.30 13.97
C ALA A 107 11.87 -19.69 12.73
N LEU A 108 12.13 -18.75 11.83
CA LEU A 108 12.98 -19.00 10.67
C LEU A 108 14.41 -19.36 11.10
N PHE A 109 15.04 -18.56 11.95
CA PHE A 109 16.41 -18.85 12.43
C PHE A 109 16.49 -20.16 13.21
N GLN A 110 15.46 -20.54 13.96
CA GLN A 110 15.37 -21.87 14.61
C GLN A 110 15.34 -23.00 13.58
N ARG A 111 14.53 -22.86 12.50
CA ARG A 111 14.48 -23.84 11.40
C ARG A 111 15.83 -23.94 10.67
N LEU A 112 16.47 -22.81 10.38
CA LEU A 112 17.80 -22.79 9.76
C LEU A 112 18.86 -23.48 10.63
N LYS A 113 18.80 -23.27 11.94
CA LYS A 113 19.68 -23.94 12.92
C LYS A 113 19.41 -25.44 12.95
N ALA A 114 18.14 -25.88 12.94
CA ALA A 114 17.78 -27.31 12.93
C ALA A 114 18.23 -28.02 11.65
N GLN A 115 18.30 -27.30 10.52
CA GLN A 115 18.75 -27.81 9.23
C GLN A 115 20.27 -27.66 9.02
N ASN A 116 21.02 -27.15 10.02
CA ASN A 116 22.43 -26.86 9.91
C ASN A 116 22.81 -25.98 8.71
N ALA A 117 22.00 -24.93 8.44
CA ALA A 117 22.23 -24.01 7.34
C ALA A 117 23.62 -23.33 7.46
N SER A 118 24.25 -23.02 6.32
CA SER A 118 25.55 -22.35 6.26
C SER A 118 25.48 -20.94 6.85
N LYS A 119 26.33 -20.65 7.85
CA LYS A 119 26.41 -19.30 8.44
C LYS A 119 26.80 -18.24 7.41
N GLU A 120 27.65 -18.58 6.46
CA GLU A 120 28.14 -17.69 5.42
C GLU A 120 26.97 -17.35 4.45
N GLU A 121 26.21 -18.35 4.04
CA GLU A 121 25.06 -18.16 3.17
C GLU A 121 23.96 -17.32 3.86
N VAL A 122 23.65 -17.64 5.12
CA VAL A 122 22.69 -16.88 5.92
C VAL A 122 23.14 -15.44 6.10
N TYR A 123 24.43 -15.21 6.45
CA TYR A 123 24.98 -13.86 6.58
C TYR A 123 24.84 -13.08 5.28
N LYS A 124 25.25 -13.66 4.16
CA LYS A 124 25.15 -13.01 2.84
C LYS A 124 23.72 -12.69 2.45
N THR A 125 22.78 -13.58 2.79
CA THR A 125 21.34 -13.34 2.50
C THR A 125 20.79 -12.24 3.39
N VAL A 126 21.16 -12.17 4.66
CA VAL A 126 20.77 -11.08 5.58
C VAL A 126 21.40 -9.75 5.18
N GLU A 127 22.67 -9.76 4.75
CA GLU A 127 23.39 -8.57 4.26
C GLU A 127 22.71 -7.96 3.04
N ASN A 128 22.16 -8.80 2.16
CA ASN A 128 21.42 -8.39 0.95
C ASN A 128 19.92 -8.21 1.16
N LEU A 129 19.41 -8.37 2.40
CA LEU A 129 18.01 -8.15 2.69
C LEU A 129 17.59 -6.71 2.36
N LEU A 130 16.56 -6.58 1.54
CA LEU A 130 15.97 -5.29 1.21
C LEU A 130 14.45 -5.37 1.25
N ILE A 131 13.86 -4.53 2.07
CA ILE A 131 12.42 -4.26 2.15
C ILE A 131 12.22 -2.80 1.78
N GLU A 132 11.78 -2.53 0.58
CA GLU A 132 11.51 -1.17 0.13
C GLU A 132 10.01 -0.95 0.02
N LEU A 133 9.47 -0.12 0.91
CA LEU A 133 8.06 0.26 0.94
C LEU A 133 7.88 1.58 0.20
N VAL A 134 7.00 1.57 -0.79
CA VAL A 134 6.67 2.75 -1.58
C VAL A 134 5.30 3.28 -1.14
N LEU A 135 5.29 4.40 -0.44
CA LEU A 135 4.06 5.01 0.06
C LEU A 135 3.31 5.70 -1.07
N THR A 136 2.03 5.34 -1.24
CA THR A 136 1.18 5.93 -2.26
C THR A 136 -0.05 6.57 -1.63
N ALA A 137 -0.47 7.72 -2.16
CA ALA A 137 -1.76 8.29 -1.83
C ALA A 137 -2.87 7.39 -2.36
N HIS A 138 -3.81 7.03 -1.49
CA HIS A 138 -4.94 6.22 -1.91
C HIS A 138 -6.21 7.08 -2.05
N PRO A 139 -6.94 6.97 -3.15
CA PRO A 139 -8.13 7.78 -3.37
C PRO A 139 -9.25 7.52 -2.35
N THR A 140 -9.23 6.38 -1.62
CA THR A 140 -10.27 6.03 -0.64
C THR A 140 -9.96 6.45 0.80
N GLU A 141 -8.76 6.97 1.11
CA GLU A 141 -8.43 7.51 2.43
C GLU A 141 -9.01 8.92 2.60
N THR A 142 -10.26 8.98 3.05
CA THR A 142 -10.98 10.23 3.31
C THR A 142 -10.84 10.72 4.75
N THR A 143 -10.25 9.90 5.64
CA THR A 143 -10.18 10.16 7.07
C THR A 143 -9.34 11.41 7.35
N ARG A 144 -9.87 12.33 8.16
CA ARG A 144 -9.16 13.54 8.56
C ARG A 144 -8.00 13.20 9.51
N ARG A 145 -6.89 13.96 9.39
CA ARG A 145 -5.72 13.81 10.27
C ARG A 145 -6.09 13.87 11.77
N SER A 146 -7.05 14.72 12.13
CA SER A 146 -7.54 14.85 13.51
C SER A 146 -8.20 13.55 14.01
N LEU A 147 -8.94 12.83 13.17
CA LEU A 147 -9.52 11.53 13.51
C LEU A 147 -8.44 10.46 13.62
N ILE A 148 -7.46 10.44 12.70
CA ILE A 148 -6.33 9.51 12.76
C ILE A 148 -5.59 9.66 14.10
N HIS A 149 -5.30 10.90 14.52
CA HIS A 149 -4.66 11.15 15.82
C HIS A 149 -5.49 10.61 16.98
N LYS A 150 -6.81 10.82 16.99
CA LYS A 150 -7.69 10.27 18.03
C LYS A 150 -7.68 8.75 18.04
N HIS A 151 -7.68 8.12 16.88
CA HIS A 151 -7.61 6.65 16.78
C HIS A 151 -6.28 6.09 17.31
N VAL A 152 -5.16 6.76 17.08
CA VAL A 152 -3.86 6.39 17.66
C VAL A 152 -3.90 6.50 19.19
N GLU A 153 -4.46 7.59 19.72
CA GLU A 153 -4.57 7.78 21.18
C GLU A 153 -5.54 6.74 21.82
N ILE A 154 -6.64 6.38 21.15
CA ILE A 154 -7.52 5.29 21.60
C ILE A 154 -6.73 3.97 21.67
N ASN A 155 -5.91 3.66 20.67
CA ASN A 155 -5.08 2.45 20.67
C ASN A 155 -4.08 2.45 21.84
N LYS A 156 -3.39 3.57 22.10
CA LYS A 156 -2.51 3.72 23.27
C LYS A 156 -3.25 3.55 24.60
N CYS A 157 -4.51 3.98 24.68
CA CYS A 157 -5.33 3.75 25.87
C CYS A 157 -5.64 2.27 26.06
N LEU A 158 -5.97 1.54 24.99
CA LEU A 158 -6.21 0.09 25.06
C LEU A 158 -4.96 -0.65 25.52
N SER A 159 -3.77 -0.28 25.00
CA SER A 159 -2.49 -0.83 25.44
C SER A 159 -2.25 -0.63 26.95
N LYS A 160 -2.52 0.57 27.46
CA LYS A 160 -2.37 0.84 28.89
C LYS A 160 -3.37 0.06 29.75
N LEU A 161 -4.60 -0.16 29.27
CA LEU A 161 -5.64 -0.89 30.01
C LEU A 161 -5.36 -2.39 30.18
N GLU A 162 -4.48 -2.96 29.35
CA GLU A 162 -4.09 -4.37 29.43
C GLU A 162 -3.09 -4.66 30.57
N HIS A 163 -2.46 -3.63 31.15
CA HIS A 163 -1.56 -3.82 32.28
C HIS A 163 -2.34 -4.24 33.53
N ASP A 164 -1.98 -5.39 34.12
CA ASP A 164 -2.67 -5.98 35.28
C ASP A 164 -2.43 -5.22 36.59
N ASP A 165 -1.40 -4.37 36.65
CA ASP A 165 -0.97 -3.61 37.84
C ASP A 165 -1.65 -2.24 37.99
N LEU A 166 -2.60 -1.91 37.10
CA LEU A 166 -3.34 -0.65 37.17
C LEU A 166 -4.23 -0.57 38.41
N THR A 167 -4.06 0.51 39.15
CA THR A 167 -5.00 0.83 40.24
C THR A 167 -6.38 1.21 39.65
N PRO A 168 -7.48 1.02 40.43
CA PRO A 168 -8.83 1.45 39.98
C PRO A 168 -8.89 2.93 39.58
N LYS A 169 -8.07 3.79 40.20
CA LYS A 169 -8.00 5.22 39.92
C LYS A 169 -7.33 5.47 38.56
N GLU A 170 -6.24 4.79 38.25
CA GLU A 170 -5.53 4.89 36.98
C GLU A 170 -6.39 4.36 35.83
N ARG A 171 -7.02 3.19 36.02
CA ARG A 171 -8.00 2.64 35.09
C ARG A 171 -9.11 3.64 34.77
N GLY A 172 -9.72 4.24 35.80
CA GLY A 172 -10.77 5.25 35.62
C GLY A 172 -10.29 6.54 34.93
N ILE A 173 -9.01 6.90 35.04
CA ILE A 173 -8.43 8.03 34.26
C ILE A 173 -8.36 7.68 32.77
N ILE A 174 -7.92 6.47 32.45
CA ILE A 174 -7.79 6.02 31.05
C ILE A 174 -9.17 5.86 30.42
N GLU A 175 -10.14 5.27 31.12
CA GLU A 175 -11.52 5.13 30.63
C GLU A 175 -12.19 6.48 30.35
N ARG A 176 -12.00 7.49 31.22
CA ARG A 176 -12.47 8.86 30.96
C ARG A 176 -11.79 9.51 29.75
N LEU A 177 -10.50 9.22 29.54
CA LEU A 177 -9.78 9.69 28.34
C LEU A 177 -10.34 9.03 27.09
N LEU A 178 -10.63 7.71 27.12
CA LEU A 178 -11.27 6.99 26.01
C LEU A 178 -12.64 7.58 25.66
N LEU A 179 -13.50 7.78 26.66
CA LEU A 179 -14.81 8.40 26.46
C LEU A 179 -14.69 9.78 25.80
N ARG A 180 -13.76 10.61 26.28
CA ARG A 180 -13.49 11.93 25.70
C ARG A 180 -13.03 11.83 24.24
N LEU A 181 -12.09 10.94 23.93
CA LEU A 181 -11.57 10.76 22.55
C LEU A 181 -12.67 10.27 21.59
N ILE A 182 -13.56 9.39 22.06
CA ILE A 182 -14.73 8.92 21.29
C ILE A 182 -15.72 10.06 21.07
N ALA A 183 -16.01 10.85 22.09
CA ALA A 183 -16.86 12.02 21.98
C ALA A 183 -16.29 13.08 21.03
N GLU A 184 -14.98 13.36 21.12
CA GLU A 184 -14.30 14.24 20.18
C GLU A 184 -14.36 13.71 18.74
N ALA A 185 -14.24 12.37 18.52
CA ALA A 185 -14.38 11.76 17.23
C ALA A 185 -15.81 11.90 16.70
N TRP A 186 -16.80 11.64 17.53
CA TRP A 186 -18.23 11.82 17.19
C TRP A 186 -18.56 13.24 16.75
N HIS A 187 -18.05 14.26 17.40
CA HIS A 187 -18.28 15.66 17.06
C HIS A 187 -17.36 16.19 15.93
N THR A 188 -16.45 15.37 15.41
CA THR A 188 -15.60 15.73 14.28
C THR A 188 -16.27 15.29 12.98
N ASN A 189 -16.37 16.16 11.99
CA ASN A 189 -16.87 15.78 10.67
C ASN A 189 -15.92 14.75 10.03
N GLU A 190 -16.43 13.58 9.66
CA GLU A 190 -15.65 12.46 9.10
C GLU A 190 -15.21 12.72 7.67
N ILE A 191 -16.04 13.42 6.90
CA ILE A 191 -15.83 13.64 5.48
C ILE A 191 -15.08 14.96 5.27
N ARG A 192 -14.07 14.93 4.43
CA ARG A 192 -13.39 16.16 3.97
C ARG A 192 -14.34 16.91 3.05
N THR A 193 -14.43 18.21 3.25
CA THR A 193 -15.22 19.10 2.38
C THR A 193 -14.42 19.59 1.17
N VAL A 194 -13.09 19.50 1.24
CA VAL A 194 -12.18 19.94 0.18
C VAL A 194 -11.30 18.78 -0.25
N ARG A 195 -11.18 18.60 -1.57
CA ARG A 195 -10.28 17.59 -2.14
C ARG A 195 -8.83 17.90 -1.76
N PRO A 196 -8.05 16.91 -1.27
CA PRO A 196 -6.65 17.14 -0.93
C PRO A 196 -5.82 17.45 -2.18
N THR A 197 -4.82 18.29 -2.02
CA THR A 197 -3.79 18.51 -3.04
C THR A 197 -2.72 17.40 -2.96
N PRO A 198 -1.92 17.17 -4.02
CA PRO A 198 -0.78 16.26 -3.94
C PRO A 198 0.23 16.63 -2.83
N PHE A 199 0.32 17.91 -2.49
CA PHE A 199 1.16 18.38 -1.38
C PHE A 199 0.58 18.00 0.00
N ASP A 200 -0.75 18.01 0.16
CA ASP A 200 -1.40 17.54 1.39
C ASP A 200 -1.27 16.02 1.56
N GLU A 201 -1.30 15.27 0.47
CA GLU A 201 -1.03 13.82 0.46
C GLU A 201 0.40 13.53 0.94
N ALA A 202 1.39 14.28 0.47
CA ALA A 202 2.78 14.14 0.92
C ALA A 202 2.95 14.44 2.42
N LYS A 203 2.30 15.49 2.93
CA LYS A 203 2.26 15.78 4.38
C LYS A 203 1.70 14.63 5.19
N TRP A 204 0.66 13.96 4.67
CA TRP A 204 0.08 12.81 5.33
C TRP A 204 1.07 11.62 5.36
N GLY A 205 1.71 11.30 4.23
CA GLY A 205 2.69 10.21 4.15
C GLY A 205 3.88 10.44 5.10
N TYR A 206 4.38 11.68 5.19
CA TYR A 206 5.49 12.00 6.10
C TYR A 206 5.09 11.98 7.57
N ALA A 207 3.82 12.28 7.90
CA ALA A 207 3.32 12.10 9.25
C ALA A 207 3.28 10.61 9.68
N MET A 208 3.08 9.67 8.74
CA MET A 208 3.17 8.23 9.03
C MET A 208 4.61 7.82 9.36
N ILE A 209 5.60 8.37 8.65
CA ILE A 209 7.01 8.14 8.98
C ILE A 209 7.30 8.67 10.39
N GLU A 210 6.92 9.91 10.68
CA GLU A 210 7.13 10.57 11.97
C GLU A 210 6.53 9.81 13.16
N ASN A 211 5.25 9.39 13.02
CA ASN A 211 4.48 8.85 14.13
C ASN A 211 4.76 7.36 14.41
N SER A 212 5.32 6.64 13.45
CA SER A 212 5.47 5.19 13.55
C SER A 212 6.84 4.70 13.07
N LEU A 213 7.17 4.87 11.80
CA LEU A 213 8.36 4.26 11.21
C LEU A 213 9.65 4.79 11.82
N TRP A 214 9.68 6.04 12.28
CA TRP A 214 10.84 6.66 12.91
C TRP A 214 11.31 5.92 14.17
N GLN A 215 10.38 5.31 14.90
CA GLN A 215 10.67 4.45 16.06
C GLN A 215 10.72 2.97 15.66
N GLY A 216 9.80 2.52 14.79
CA GLY A 216 9.67 1.11 14.44
C GLY A 216 10.86 0.55 13.66
N VAL A 217 11.48 1.33 12.77
CA VAL A 217 12.62 0.84 11.96
C VAL A 217 13.85 0.53 12.82
N PRO A 218 14.33 1.42 13.72
CA PRO A 218 15.45 1.08 14.61
C PRO A 218 15.17 -0.14 15.50
N GLU A 219 13.95 -0.25 16.03
CA GLU A 219 13.56 -1.40 16.86
C GLU A 219 13.56 -2.70 16.06
N PHE A 220 13.02 -2.71 14.85
CA PHE A 220 13.12 -3.87 13.95
C PHE A 220 14.58 -4.27 13.68
N LEU A 221 15.46 -3.30 13.45
CA LEU A 221 16.89 -3.59 13.21
C LEU A 221 17.60 -4.16 14.42
N ARG A 222 17.22 -3.76 15.64
CA ARG A 222 17.70 -4.39 16.88
C ARG A 222 17.28 -5.85 16.94
N GLN A 223 16.01 -6.15 16.71
CA GLN A 223 15.48 -7.53 16.73
C GLN A 223 16.12 -8.39 15.64
N LEU A 224 16.27 -7.87 14.42
CA LEU A 224 16.98 -8.57 13.35
C LEU A 224 18.44 -8.90 13.75
N ASN A 225 19.14 -7.93 14.35
CA ASN A 225 20.52 -8.15 14.85
C ASN A 225 20.57 -9.19 15.98
N GLU A 226 19.62 -9.19 16.90
CA GLU A 226 19.56 -10.16 17.99
C GLU A 226 19.39 -11.59 17.46
N HIS A 227 18.41 -11.82 16.59
CA HIS A 227 18.17 -13.13 15.99
C HIS A 227 19.35 -13.59 15.11
N ALA A 228 19.92 -12.69 14.30
CA ALA A 228 21.09 -12.99 13.49
C ALA A 228 22.32 -13.33 14.36
N ARG A 229 22.56 -12.57 15.43
CA ARG A 229 23.65 -12.80 16.36
C ARG A 229 23.54 -14.15 17.09
N GLU A 230 22.33 -14.56 17.51
CA GLU A 230 22.10 -15.87 18.12
C GLU A 230 22.46 -17.04 17.18
N PHE A 231 22.26 -16.85 15.87
CA PHE A 231 22.63 -17.85 14.86
C PHE A 231 24.09 -17.74 14.43
N LEU A 232 24.57 -16.54 14.09
CA LEU A 232 25.90 -16.30 13.54
C LEU A 232 27.02 -16.36 14.62
N GLY A 233 26.72 -15.82 15.82
CA GLY A 233 27.68 -15.65 16.93
C GLY A 233 28.32 -14.26 16.99
N TYR A 234 27.96 -13.32 16.12
CA TYR A 234 28.45 -11.94 16.09
C TYR A 234 27.37 -10.97 15.60
N ASP A 235 27.55 -9.67 15.91
CA ASP A 235 26.63 -8.60 15.52
C ASP A 235 26.70 -8.29 14.02
N LEU A 236 25.57 -7.89 13.44
CA LEU A 236 25.50 -7.37 12.07
C LEU A 236 26.19 -6.00 11.96
N PRO A 237 26.70 -5.61 10.79
CA PRO A 237 27.29 -4.29 10.58
C PRO A 237 26.28 -3.16 10.82
N VAL A 238 26.68 -2.14 11.58
CA VAL A 238 25.83 -0.95 11.88
C VAL A 238 25.35 -0.22 10.60
N GLY A 239 26.12 -0.34 9.52
CA GLY A 239 25.81 0.29 8.24
C GLY A 239 24.79 -0.44 7.37
N LEU A 240 24.23 -1.57 7.81
CA LEU A 240 23.20 -2.29 7.05
C LEU A 240 21.98 -1.42 6.79
N ARG A 241 21.38 -1.61 5.61
CA ARG A 241 20.22 -0.85 5.13
C ARG A 241 19.12 -1.77 4.62
N PRO A 242 18.56 -2.66 5.46
CA PRO A 242 17.54 -3.61 5.03
C PRO A 242 16.16 -2.99 4.80
N VAL A 243 15.94 -1.75 5.25
CA VAL A 243 14.69 -1.02 5.06
C VAL A 243 14.92 0.26 4.26
N ARG A 244 14.10 0.51 3.26
CA ARG A 244 14.01 1.77 2.51
C ARG A 244 12.57 2.23 2.41
N ILE A 245 12.39 3.53 2.42
CA ILE A 245 11.07 4.14 2.21
C ILE A 245 11.15 5.04 0.97
N SER A 246 10.24 4.78 0.05
CA SER A 246 10.03 5.61 -1.14
C SER A 246 8.60 6.15 -1.17
N SER A 247 8.30 7.13 -2.00
CA SER A 247 6.97 7.75 -2.10
C SER A 247 6.61 8.10 -3.54
N TRP A 248 5.34 7.91 -3.89
CA TRP A 248 4.74 8.41 -5.13
C TRP A 248 4.08 9.78 -4.95
N MET A 249 3.91 10.23 -3.71
CA MET A 249 3.22 11.49 -3.41
C MET A 249 4.02 12.67 -3.94
N GLY A 250 3.42 13.41 -4.87
CA GLY A 250 4.10 14.49 -5.61
C GLY A 250 4.98 14.04 -6.78
N GLY A 251 5.10 12.72 -7.03
CA GLY A 251 5.87 12.14 -8.13
C GLY A 251 5.03 11.41 -9.19
N ASP A 252 3.84 10.96 -8.86
CA ASP A 252 2.94 10.20 -9.74
C ASP A 252 2.06 11.13 -10.58
N ARG A 253 2.42 11.26 -11.86
CA ARG A 253 1.71 12.07 -12.86
C ARG A 253 0.72 11.27 -13.70
N ASP A 254 0.74 9.94 -13.63
CA ASP A 254 -0.12 9.12 -14.47
C ASP A 254 -1.59 9.47 -14.28
N GLY A 255 -2.13 10.25 -15.25
CA GLY A 255 -3.49 10.76 -15.24
C GLY A 255 -3.85 11.64 -14.03
N ASN A 256 -2.88 12.29 -13.41
CA ASN A 256 -3.10 13.30 -12.37
C ASN A 256 -2.53 14.66 -12.81
N PRO A 257 -3.35 15.55 -13.37
CA PRO A 257 -2.89 16.84 -13.88
C PRO A 257 -2.44 17.81 -12.78
N PHE A 258 -2.71 17.50 -11.50
CA PHE A 258 -2.33 18.33 -10.37
C PHE A 258 -0.91 18.05 -9.86
N VAL A 259 -0.26 16.97 -10.31
CA VAL A 259 1.14 16.67 -10.00
C VAL A 259 2.01 17.32 -11.07
N THR A 260 2.43 18.53 -10.82
CA THR A 260 3.31 19.32 -11.70
C THR A 260 4.77 19.26 -11.21
N SER A 261 5.70 19.65 -12.08
CA SER A 261 7.12 19.83 -11.78
C SER A 261 7.33 20.70 -10.53
N LYS A 262 6.57 21.80 -10.40
CA LYS A 262 6.57 22.68 -9.23
C LYS A 262 6.13 21.97 -7.94
N ILE A 263 5.06 21.18 -8.01
CA ILE A 263 4.59 20.37 -6.85
C ILE A 263 5.65 19.35 -6.47
N THR A 264 6.26 18.67 -7.43
CA THR A 264 7.36 17.72 -7.17
C THR A 264 8.50 18.40 -6.40
N GLN A 265 8.93 19.58 -6.85
CA GLN A 265 9.98 20.32 -6.17
C GLN A 265 9.60 20.73 -4.73
N GLN A 266 8.36 21.19 -4.53
CA GLN A 266 7.86 21.54 -3.19
C GLN A 266 7.81 20.32 -2.26
N VAL A 267 7.39 19.15 -2.77
CA VAL A 267 7.36 17.92 -1.98
C VAL A 267 8.77 17.45 -1.61
N LEU A 268 9.74 17.58 -2.52
CA LEU A 268 11.14 17.29 -2.21
C LEU A 268 11.72 18.23 -1.13
N TYR A 269 11.37 19.50 -1.15
CA TYR A 269 11.75 20.44 -0.10
C TYR A 269 11.10 20.09 1.25
N LEU A 270 9.81 19.73 1.23
CA LEU A 270 9.09 19.29 2.42
C LEU A 270 9.69 18.04 3.04
N ALA A 271 10.13 17.08 2.22
CA ALA A 271 10.78 15.85 2.68
C ALA A 271 12.09 16.16 3.44
N ARG A 272 12.94 17.01 2.87
CA ARG A 272 14.19 17.46 3.49
C ARG A 272 13.96 18.28 4.76
N TRP A 273 12.99 19.18 4.73
CA TRP A 273 12.58 19.95 5.90
C TRP A 273 12.15 19.01 7.03
N LYS A 274 11.30 18.01 6.72
CA LYS A 274 10.80 17.07 7.73
C LYS A 274 11.89 16.14 8.26
N ALA A 275 12.82 15.71 7.41
CA ALA A 275 13.99 14.95 7.86
C ALA A 275 14.84 15.76 8.84
N ALA A 276 15.14 17.02 8.51
CA ALA A 276 15.92 17.91 9.37
C ALA A 276 15.23 18.17 10.72
N ASP A 277 13.88 18.32 10.74
CA ASP A 277 13.07 18.48 11.95
C ASP A 277 13.17 17.24 12.87
N LEU A 278 13.01 16.03 12.31
CA LEU A 278 13.09 14.78 13.06
C LEU A 278 14.51 14.55 13.60
N PHE A 279 15.55 14.71 12.76
CA PHE A 279 16.93 14.58 13.22
C PHE A 279 17.31 15.65 14.23
N LEU A 280 16.80 16.89 14.12
CA LEU A 280 17.05 17.93 15.12
C LEU A 280 16.50 17.54 16.50
N ASN A 281 15.34 16.91 16.55
CA ASN A 281 14.77 16.44 17.81
C ASN A 281 15.63 15.31 18.40
N ASP A 282 16.05 14.34 17.59
CA ASP A 282 16.95 13.26 18.00
C ASP A 282 18.30 13.82 18.51
N ILE A 283 18.91 14.76 17.78
CA ILE A 283 20.19 15.38 18.13
C ILE A 283 20.10 16.22 19.41
N LYS A 284 18.95 16.85 19.68
CA LYS A 284 18.73 17.55 20.96
C LYS A 284 18.75 16.57 22.13
N SER A 285 18.02 15.45 22.02
CA SER A 285 17.99 14.41 23.05
C SER A 285 19.37 13.77 23.24
N LEU A 286 20.05 13.45 22.14
CA LEU A 286 21.40 12.88 22.14
C LEU A 286 22.43 13.82 22.81
N ALA A 287 22.31 15.12 22.67
CA ALA A 287 23.18 16.09 23.31
C ALA A 287 23.06 16.06 24.85
N ASP A 288 21.89 15.71 25.38
CA ASP A 288 21.72 15.58 26.82
C ASP A 288 22.26 14.22 27.33
N GLU A 289 22.21 13.18 26.51
CA GLU A 289 22.73 11.84 26.85
C GLU A 289 24.26 11.77 26.82
N LEU A 290 24.92 12.35 25.80
CA LEU A 290 26.35 12.19 25.54
C LEU A 290 27.24 13.20 26.27
N SER A 291 27.26 13.13 27.60
CA SER A 291 28.05 14.00 28.48
C SER A 291 29.38 13.39 28.92
N MET A 292 29.82 12.26 28.32
CA MET A 292 31.02 11.54 28.70
C MET A 292 32.28 12.36 28.39
N VAL A 293 33.27 12.29 29.28
CA VAL A 293 34.54 13.01 29.15
C VAL A 293 35.63 12.20 28.46
N LYS A 294 35.51 10.86 28.50
CA LYS A 294 36.55 9.94 27.94
C LYS A 294 36.25 9.65 26.46
N CYS A 295 37.22 9.88 25.60
CA CYS A 295 37.18 9.50 24.17
C CYS A 295 38.55 8.90 23.77
N THR A 296 38.61 8.39 22.52
CA THR A 296 39.86 7.85 21.98
C THR A 296 40.78 8.98 21.49
N PRO A 297 42.14 8.73 21.44
CA PRO A 297 43.08 9.71 20.91
C PRO A 297 42.80 10.12 19.46
N GLU A 298 42.28 9.18 18.61
CA GLU A 298 41.93 9.43 17.22
C GLU A 298 40.75 10.41 17.14
N PHE A 299 39.76 10.27 18.06
CA PHE A 299 38.64 11.18 18.16
C PHE A 299 39.10 12.61 18.53
N THR A 300 39.99 12.70 19.54
CA THR A 300 40.57 13.98 19.95
C THR A 300 41.39 14.61 18.81
N ALA A 301 42.19 13.81 18.08
CA ALA A 301 42.94 14.31 16.92
C ALA A 301 42.05 14.90 15.82
N LYS A 302 40.85 14.35 15.62
CA LYS A 302 39.87 14.80 14.57
C LYS A 302 39.07 16.00 15.02
N TYR A 303 38.61 16.02 16.26
CA TYR A 303 37.61 17.02 16.74
C TYR A 303 38.17 18.02 17.76
N GLY A 304 39.40 17.87 18.21
CA GLY A 304 40.06 18.71 19.24
C GLY A 304 39.80 18.24 20.68
N GLU A 305 40.52 18.85 21.63
CA GLU A 305 40.33 18.60 23.06
C GLU A 305 39.11 19.35 23.60
N HIS A 306 38.15 18.63 24.14
CA HIS A 306 36.92 19.18 24.76
C HIS A 306 36.58 18.44 26.03
N LEU A 307 36.05 19.11 27.04
CA LEU A 307 35.59 18.50 28.29
C LEU A 307 34.52 17.43 28.02
N GLU A 308 33.59 17.70 27.08
CA GLU A 308 32.53 16.79 26.65
C GLU A 308 32.64 16.58 25.13
N PRO A 309 33.57 15.73 24.66
CA PRO A 309 33.95 15.67 23.25
C PRO A 309 32.80 15.27 22.32
N TYR A 310 31.97 14.31 22.72
CA TYR A 310 30.82 13.86 21.94
C TYR A 310 29.75 14.93 21.83
N ARG A 311 29.45 15.62 22.94
CA ARG A 311 28.48 16.72 22.98
C ARG A 311 28.92 17.89 22.11
N PHE A 312 30.21 18.17 21.99
CA PHE A 312 30.73 19.18 21.08
C PHE A 312 30.35 18.86 19.62
N VAL A 313 30.55 17.63 19.16
CA VAL A 313 30.19 17.17 17.81
C VAL A 313 28.69 17.25 17.59
N VAL A 314 27.90 16.77 18.55
CA VAL A 314 26.41 16.78 18.46
C VAL A 314 25.88 18.21 18.42
N LYS A 315 26.45 19.17 19.18
CA LYS A 315 26.07 20.59 19.11
C LYS A 315 26.40 21.23 17.76
N ALA A 316 27.50 20.87 17.13
CA ALA A 316 27.84 21.35 15.78
C ALA A 316 26.80 20.86 14.74
N LEU A 317 26.39 19.58 14.83
CA LEU A 317 25.34 19.03 13.97
C LEU A 317 23.98 19.71 14.20
N ARG A 318 23.62 20.00 15.47
CA ARG A 318 22.41 20.76 15.80
C ARG A 318 22.36 22.11 15.09
N THR A 319 23.49 22.85 15.08
CA THR A 319 23.57 24.16 14.40
C THR A 319 23.30 24.03 12.91
N LYS A 320 23.91 23.03 12.26
CA LYS A 320 23.68 22.77 10.83
C LYS A 320 22.24 22.34 10.52
N LEU A 321 21.62 21.52 11.39
CA LEU A 321 20.21 21.12 11.22
C LEU A 321 19.24 22.30 11.34
N ILE A 322 19.49 23.26 12.27
CA ILE A 322 18.70 24.48 12.36
C ILE A 322 18.85 25.30 11.08
N ALA A 323 20.07 25.48 10.58
CA ALA A 323 20.33 26.17 9.32
C ALA A 323 19.63 25.46 8.13
N THR A 324 19.57 24.13 8.16
CA THR A 324 18.87 23.33 7.14
C THR A 324 17.36 23.58 7.16
N LEU A 325 16.76 23.66 8.34
CA LEU A 325 15.34 24.01 8.49
C LEU A 325 15.06 25.41 7.94
N ASP A 326 15.84 26.42 8.34
CA ASP A 326 15.68 27.81 7.87
C ASP A 326 15.79 27.91 6.34
N TYR A 327 16.73 27.15 5.75
CA TYR A 327 16.91 27.10 4.29
C TYR A 327 15.66 26.56 3.58
N PHE A 328 15.15 25.40 4.03
CA PHE A 328 13.97 24.79 3.39
C PHE A 328 12.67 25.48 3.74
N ASP A 329 12.56 26.18 4.87
CA ASP A 329 11.43 27.07 5.15
C ASP A 329 11.33 28.21 4.11
N ASP A 330 12.47 28.84 3.77
CA ASP A 330 12.50 29.85 2.74
C ASP A 330 12.15 29.28 1.35
N CYS A 331 12.67 28.10 1.01
CA CYS A 331 12.34 27.39 -0.24
C CYS A 331 10.83 27.08 -0.35
N LEU A 332 10.24 26.54 0.71
CA LEU A 332 8.80 26.22 0.77
C LEU A 332 7.92 27.46 0.68
N ALA A 333 8.39 28.58 1.22
CA ALA A 333 7.72 29.87 1.13
C ALA A 333 7.97 30.61 -0.20
N ASN A 334 8.68 30.00 -1.16
CA ASN A 334 9.14 30.62 -2.41
C ASN A 334 9.94 31.91 -2.18
N ARG A 335 10.79 31.97 -1.16
CA ARG A 335 11.70 33.05 -0.84
C ARG A 335 13.14 32.63 -1.14
N PRO A 336 14.03 33.54 -1.52
CA PRO A 336 15.46 33.27 -1.57
C PRO A 336 15.97 32.83 -0.20
N PRO A 337 16.70 31.66 -0.14
CA PRO A 337 17.24 31.21 1.14
C PRO A 337 18.20 32.21 1.78
N ARG A 338 18.03 32.47 3.07
CA ARG A 338 18.88 33.36 3.87
C ARG A 338 20.19 32.68 4.29
N VAL A 339 20.20 31.34 4.25
CA VAL A 339 21.36 30.52 4.66
C VAL A 339 22.04 29.97 3.42
N SER A 340 23.37 29.87 3.46
CA SER A 340 24.16 29.25 2.38
C SER A 340 24.00 27.73 2.34
N GLN A 341 24.04 27.15 1.14
CA GLN A 341 24.08 25.70 0.99
C GLN A 341 25.30 25.03 1.62
N ALA A 342 26.40 25.75 1.82
CA ALA A 342 27.58 25.25 2.49
C ALA A 342 27.37 24.98 3.99
N ASP A 343 26.40 25.67 4.61
CA ASP A 343 26.14 25.61 6.05
C ASP A 343 25.06 24.62 6.42
N ILE A 344 24.43 23.96 5.45
CA ILE A 344 23.31 23.04 5.65
C ILE A 344 23.71 21.59 5.38
N ILE A 345 22.84 20.68 5.82
CA ILE A 345 22.99 19.23 5.60
C ILE A 345 22.23 18.83 4.33
N MET A 346 22.98 18.39 3.33
CA MET A 346 22.44 17.96 2.03
C MET A 346 22.67 16.49 1.71
N GLU A 347 23.62 15.85 2.39
CA GLU A 347 24.03 14.45 2.16
C GLU A 347 24.08 13.68 3.48
N ASP A 348 23.75 12.40 3.44
CA ASP A 348 23.69 11.51 4.61
C ASP A 348 25.02 11.46 5.38
N ASN A 349 26.17 11.49 4.67
CA ASN A 349 27.49 11.42 5.27
C ASN A 349 27.79 12.60 6.19
N GLN A 350 27.20 13.76 5.97
CA GLN A 350 27.38 14.92 6.83
C GLN A 350 26.81 14.71 8.25
N LEU A 351 25.84 13.80 8.41
CA LEU A 351 25.33 13.34 9.71
C LEU A 351 26.01 12.03 10.13
N TRP A 352 26.15 11.09 9.20
CA TRP A 352 26.65 9.76 9.46
C TRP A 352 28.07 9.76 10.03
N GLU A 353 29.02 10.36 9.33
CA GLU A 353 30.44 10.30 9.70
C GLU A 353 30.71 10.81 11.13
N PRO A 354 30.27 12.01 11.51
CA PRO A 354 30.54 12.50 12.87
C PRO A 354 29.87 11.65 13.96
N LEU A 355 28.68 11.12 13.73
CA LEU A 355 27.96 10.27 14.70
C LEU A 355 28.54 8.86 14.75
N TYR A 356 29.01 8.33 13.62
CA TYR A 356 29.68 7.04 13.58
C TYR A 356 31.05 7.09 14.26
N ASP A 357 31.81 8.19 14.13
CA ASP A 357 33.02 8.42 14.91
C ASP A 357 32.76 8.42 16.43
N CYS A 358 31.66 9.10 16.85
CA CYS A 358 31.20 9.02 18.24
C CYS A 358 30.92 7.58 18.66
N TYR A 359 30.22 6.81 17.84
CA TYR A 359 29.90 5.41 18.09
C TYR A 359 31.16 4.57 18.25
N GLN A 360 32.10 4.69 17.31
CA GLN A 360 33.36 3.92 17.35
C GLN A 360 34.19 4.27 18.58
N SER A 361 34.29 5.57 18.92
CA SER A 361 35.05 6.00 20.09
C SER A 361 34.41 5.49 21.41
N LEU A 362 33.09 5.55 21.53
CA LEU A 362 32.38 4.98 22.68
C LEU A 362 32.60 3.48 22.80
N MET A 363 32.53 2.74 21.70
CA MET A 363 32.80 1.30 21.65
C MET A 363 34.21 0.98 22.11
N ALA A 364 35.23 1.68 21.60
CA ALA A 364 36.61 1.50 21.94
C ALA A 364 36.95 1.88 23.41
N CYS A 365 36.21 2.83 23.96
CA CYS A 365 36.32 3.22 25.38
C CYS A 365 35.58 2.28 26.33
N GLY A 366 34.93 1.20 25.86
CA GLY A 366 34.20 0.23 26.67
C GLY A 366 32.76 0.66 27.02
N MET A 367 32.25 1.68 26.38
CA MET A 367 30.89 2.24 26.61
C MET A 367 29.86 1.67 25.63
N ARG A 368 29.90 0.35 25.37
CA ARG A 368 29.05 -0.35 24.40
C ARG A 368 27.55 -0.14 24.65
N ILE A 369 27.12 -0.17 25.92
CA ILE A 369 25.70 0.02 26.25
C ILE A 369 25.20 1.41 25.83
N ILE A 370 26.03 2.44 26.02
CA ILE A 370 25.71 3.81 25.63
C ILE A 370 25.73 3.94 24.10
N ALA A 371 26.76 3.40 23.45
CA ALA A 371 26.85 3.44 21.98
C ALA A 371 25.64 2.77 21.30
N ASN A 372 25.16 1.66 21.85
CA ASN A 372 24.03 0.90 21.34
C ASN A 372 22.65 1.47 21.79
N GLY A 373 22.63 2.63 22.45
CA GLY A 373 21.40 3.37 22.80
C GLY A 373 20.88 4.24 21.66
N SER A 374 20.43 5.45 21.99
CA SER A 374 19.85 6.43 21.05
C SER A 374 20.78 6.77 19.87
N LEU A 375 22.11 6.73 20.09
CA LEU A 375 23.09 6.96 19.02
C LEU A 375 22.97 5.93 17.91
N LEU A 376 22.86 4.63 18.25
CA LEU A 376 22.66 3.58 17.26
C LEU A 376 21.35 3.73 16.51
N ASP A 377 20.28 4.12 17.19
CA ASP A 377 18.98 4.38 16.56
C ASP A 377 19.08 5.50 15.53
N ILE A 378 19.78 6.58 15.84
CA ILE A 378 20.00 7.69 14.91
C ILE A 378 20.81 7.23 13.69
N LEU A 379 21.86 6.41 13.90
CA LEU A 379 22.64 5.83 12.81
C LEU A 379 21.77 4.95 11.90
N HIS A 380 20.89 4.12 12.45
CA HIS A 380 19.93 3.34 11.68
C HIS A 380 18.97 4.23 10.89
N ARG A 381 18.45 5.31 11.50
CA ARG A 381 17.59 6.28 10.82
C ARG A 381 18.29 6.96 9.65
N ILE A 382 19.55 7.37 9.81
CA ILE A 382 20.32 7.96 8.72
C ILE A 382 20.46 6.98 7.55
N ARG A 383 20.68 5.69 7.83
CA ARG A 383 20.81 4.67 6.77
C ARG A 383 19.49 4.37 6.07
N CYS A 384 18.37 4.30 6.80
CA CYS A 384 17.09 3.88 6.25
C CYS A 384 16.29 5.03 5.62
N PHE A 385 16.32 6.23 6.23
CA PHE A 385 15.54 7.38 5.76
C PHE A 385 16.39 8.43 5.04
N GLY A 386 17.65 8.55 5.40
CA GLY A 386 18.56 9.60 4.89
C GLY A 386 18.07 11.01 5.27
N VAL A 387 18.79 12.01 4.78
CA VAL A 387 18.44 13.44 4.93
C VAL A 387 17.33 13.87 3.96
N THR A 388 16.77 12.94 3.22
CA THR A 388 15.64 13.14 2.29
C THR A 388 14.34 12.55 2.83
N LEU A 389 14.35 11.94 4.01
CA LEU A 389 13.24 11.23 4.69
C LEU A 389 12.71 10.03 3.91
N SER A 390 12.46 10.18 2.63
CA SER A 390 12.07 9.15 1.66
C SER A 390 12.61 9.49 0.30
N GLN A 391 12.86 8.49 -0.52
CA GLN A 391 13.16 8.69 -1.93
C GLN A 391 11.87 8.93 -2.69
N MET A 392 11.92 9.65 -3.81
CA MET A 392 10.75 9.87 -4.65
C MET A 392 10.81 9.05 -5.93
N ASP A 393 9.71 8.37 -6.26
CA ASP A 393 9.50 7.82 -7.59
C ASP A 393 8.79 8.85 -8.48
N ILE A 394 9.27 8.99 -9.69
CA ILE A 394 8.56 9.73 -10.74
C ILE A 394 7.80 8.71 -11.57
N ARG A 395 6.52 8.94 -11.84
CA ARG A 395 5.73 8.08 -12.73
C ARG A 395 4.98 8.91 -13.77
N GLN A 396 5.07 8.48 -15.04
CA GLN A 396 4.38 9.09 -16.17
C GLN A 396 3.99 8.04 -17.21
N GLU A 397 2.94 8.31 -17.97
CA GLU A 397 2.47 7.46 -19.07
C GLU A 397 3.37 7.53 -20.30
N SER A 398 3.62 6.39 -20.97
CA SER A 398 4.51 6.26 -22.13
C SER A 398 4.12 7.16 -23.29
N THR A 399 2.83 7.35 -23.55
CA THR A 399 2.33 8.21 -24.64
C THR A 399 2.78 9.66 -24.47
N ARG A 400 2.90 10.18 -23.26
CA ARG A 400 3.37 11.53 -22.98
C ARG A 400 4.81 11.76 -23.44
N HIS A 401 5.68 10.77 -23.24
CA HIS A 401 7.07 10.84 -23.71
C HIS A 401 7.13 10.76 -25.24
N THR A 402 6.31 9.88 -25.84
CA THR A 402 6.18 9.77 -27.29
C THR A 402 5.75 11.09 -27.93
N ASP A 403 4.72 11.74 -27.36
CA ASP A 403 4.19 13.01 -27.85
C ASP A 403 5.25 14.13 -27.76
N ALA A 404 5.98 14.19 -26.64
CA ALA A 404 7.04 15.17 -26.44
C ALA A 404 8.18 15.00 -27.49
N ILE A 405 8.64 13.77 -27.71
CA ILE A 405 9.68 13.51 -28.74
C ILE A 405 9.14 13.75 -30.13
N ALA A 406 7.88 13.42 -30.40
CA ALA A 406 7.25 13.69 -31.69
C ALA A 406 7.17 15.21 -31.99
N GLU A 407 6.86 16.02 -30.97
CA GLU A 407 6.88 17.49 -31.10
C GLU A 407 8.29 18.02 -31.40
N ILE A 408 9.32 17.50 -30.70
CA ILE A 408 10.71 17.85 -30.94
C ILE A 408 11.13 17.48 -32.37
N THR A 409 10.83 16.26 -32.82
CA THR A 409 11.25 15.79 -34.16
C THR A 409 10.52 16.50 -35.28
N ARG A 410 9.26 16.86 -35.11
CA ARG A 410 8.50 17.70 -36.08
C ARG A 410 9.11 19.11 -36.17
N TYR A 411 9.39 19.74 -35.02
CA TYR A 411 10.01 21.06 -35.01
C TYR A 411 11.38 21.07 -35.72
N LEU A 412 12.19 20.02 -35.53
CA LEU A 412 13.50 19.87 -36.15
C LEU A 412 13.40 19.48 -37.64
N GLY A 413 12.22 19.19 -38.15
CA GLY A 413 12.04 18.79 -39.56
C GLY A 413 12.60 17.41 -39.93
N ILE A 414 12.80 16.52 -38.91
CA ILE A 414 13.36 15.17 -39.12
C ILE A 414 12.28 14.09 -39.19
N GLY A 415 11.02 14.44 -39.02
CA GLY A 415 9.87 13.55 -39.16
C GLY A 415 8.93 13.60 -37.93
N ASP A 416 7.92 12.73 -37.93
CA ASP A 416 7.00 12.55 -36.83
C ASP A 416 7.29 11.24 -36.09
N TYR A 417 8.01 11.33 -34.97
CA TYR A 417 8.37 10.19 -34.13
C TYR A 417 7.16 9.33 -33.74
N GLY A 418 5.99 9.94 -33.52
CA GLY A 418 4.76 9.22 -33.19
C GLY A 418 4.33 8.21 -34.26
N GLN A 419 4.67 8.45 -35.52
CA GLN A 419 4.31 7.60 -36.67
C GLN A 419 5.38 6.58 -37.06
N TRP A 420 6.58 6.65 -36.45
CA TRP A 420 7.68 5.75 -36.80
C TRP A 420 7.44 4.33 -36.29
N SER A 421 7.97 3.35 -37.00
CA SER A 421 8.04 1.97 -36.53
C SER A 421 8.93 1.84 -35.29
N GLU A 422 8.76 0.78 -34.50
CA GLU A 422 9.58 0.55 -33.32
C GLU A 422 11.09 0.48 -33.65
N ALA A 423 11.46 -0.10 -34.78
CA ALA A 423 12.85 -0.15 -35.23
C ALA A 423 13.44 1.24 -35.56
N GLU A 424 12.65 2.11 -36.20
CA GLU A 424 13.04 3.50 -36.46
C GLU A 424 13.17 4.31 -35.16
N LYS A 425 12.22 4.16 -34.23
CA LYS A 425 12.26 4.78 -32.90
C LYS A 425 13.52 4.38 -32.15
N GLN A 426 13.83 3.08 -32.08
CA GLN A 426 15.01 2.60 -31.38
C GLN A 426 16.29 3.13 -32.04
N SER A 427 16.39 3.09 -33.37
CA SER A 427 17.55 3.59 -34.09
C SER A 427 17.81 5.07 -33.90
N PHE A 428 16.72 5.88 -33.87
CA PHE A 428 16.80 7.31 -33.58
C PHE A 428 17.25 7.54 -32.12
N LEU A 429 16.59 6.89 -31.16
CA LEU A 429 16.88 7.09 -29.73
C LEU A 429 18.31 6.68 -29.39
N VAL A 430 18.78 5.53 -29.86
CA VAL A 430 20.15 5.06 -29.63
C VAL A 430 21.18 6.02 -30.23
N ARG A 431 20.92 6.54 -31.44
CA ARG A 431 21.80 7.55 -32.07
C ARG A 431 21.87 8.82 -31.25
N GLU A 432 20.72 9.37 -30.79
CA GLU A 432 20.68 10.60 -29.99
C GLU A 432 21.23 10.40 -28.57
N LEU A 433 21.05 9.24 -27.97
CA LEU A 433 21.65 8.90 -26.68
C LEU A 433 23.19 8.83 -26.74
N ASN A 434 23.77 8.40 -27.87
CA ASN A 434 25.21 8.41 -28.09
C ASN A 434 25.75 9.78 -28.54
N SER A 435 24.88 10.71 -28.95
CA SER A 435 25.27 12.03 -29.41
C SER A 435 25.73 12.92 -28.24
N ARG A 436 26.81 13.70 -28.46
CA ARG A 436 27.24 14.72 -27.49
C ARG A 436 26.57 16.08 -27.65
N ARG A 437 25.94 16.31 -28.80
CA ARG A 437 25.20 17.53 -29.05
C ARG A 437 23.83 17.47 -28.41
N PRO A 438 23.28 18.60 -27.92
CA PRO A 438 21.89 18.65 -27.47
C PRO A 438 20.94 18.43 -28.64
N LEU A 439 19.82 17.75 -28.38
CA LEU A 439 18.73 17.56 -29.36
C LEU A 439 17.74 18.72 -29.27
N ILE A 440 17.45 19.20 -28.06
CA ILE A 440 16.41 20.22 -27.80
C ILE A 440 16.94 21.61 -28.16
N PRO A 441 16.27 22.35 -29.07
CA PRO A 441 16.68 23.69 -29.46
C PRO A 441 16.44 24.73 -28.32
N THR A 442 17.35 25.67 -28.15
CA THR A 442 17.32 26.72 -27.11
C THR A 442 16.16 27.71 -27.26
N HIS A 443 15.68 27.95 -28.46
CA HIS A 443 14.66 28.95 -28.80
C HIS A 443 13.31 28.33 -29.20
N TRP A 444 13.11 27.06 -28.90
CA TRP A 444 11.86 26.39 -29.18
C TRP A 444 10.87 26.57 -28.03
N GLU A 445 9.62 26.91 -28.35
CA GLU A 445 8.51 27.00 -27.42
C GLU A 445 7.64 25.75 -27.55
N PRO A 446 7.73 24.77 -26.64
CA PRO A 446 6.92 23.58 -26.66
C PRO A 446 5.48 23.82 -26.23
N SER A 447 4.60 22.86 -26.51
CA SER A 447 3.26 22.78 -25.91
C SER A 447 3.34 22.73 -24.37
N SER A 448 2.26 23.07 -23.68
CA SER A 448 2.19 23.02 -22.22
C SER A 448 2.47 21.65 -21.65
N GLU A 449 2.01 20.59 -22.32
CA GLU A 449 2.22 19.19 -21.96
C GLU A 449 3.69 18.80 -22.11
N THR A 450 4.32 19.13 -23.22
CA THR A 450 5.76 18.87 -23.43
C THR A 450 6.62 19.70 -22.49
N GLN A 451 6.29 20.97 -22.26
CA GLN A 451 6.97 21.82 -21.30
C GLN A 451 6.99 21.20 -19.90
N GLU A 452 5.85 20.64 -19.43
CA GLU A 452 5.76 20.03 -18.10
C GLU A 452 6.68 18.80 -17.98
N ILE A 453 6.82 18.00 -19.04
CA ILE A 453 7.74 16.84 -19.06
C ILE A 453 9.20 17.33 -18.95
N LEU A 454 9.57 18.32 -19.75
CA LEU A 454 10.92 18.88 -19.74
C LEU A 454 11.26 19.54 -18.41
N GLU A 455 10.32 20.30 -17.81
CA GLU A 455 10.50 20.89 -16.49
C GLU A 455 10.62 19.83 -15.40
N THR A 456 9.87 18.72 -15.50
CA THR A 456 10.02 17.58 -14.58
C THR A 456 11.44 17.00 -14.67
N CYS A 457 11.96 16.78 -15.87
CA CYS A 457 13.34 16.29 -16.06
C CYS A 457 14.39 17.29 -15.51
N LYS A 458 14.14 18.61 -15.64
CA LYS A 458 15.02 19.64 -15.02
C LYS A 458 14.98 19.62 -13.50
N VAL A 459 13.80 19.42 -12.89
CA VAL A 459 13.69 19.26 -11.42
C VAL A 459 14.50 18.05 -10.97
N ILE A 460 14.43 16.94 -11.71
CA ILE A 460 15.24 15.73 -11.45
C ILE A 460 16.74 16.04 -11.55
N ALA A 461 17.17 16.76 -12.59
CA ALA A 461 18.58 17.10 -12.80
C ALA A 461 19.17 17.98 -11.68
N GLN A 462 18.34 18.76 -10.98
CA GLN A 462 18.73 19.61 -9.85
C GLN A 462 18.92 18.82 -8.54
N GLN A 463 18.46 17.56 -8.49
CA GLN A 463 18.59 16.75 -7.29
C GLN A 463 19.96 16.06 -7.20
N LYS A 464 20.35 15.71 -5.99
CA LYS A 464 21.50 14.81 -5.75
C LYS A 464 21.13 13.37 -6.06
N GLN A 465 22.12 12.56 -6.38
CA GLN A 465 21.93 11.12 -6.54
C GLN A 465 21.29 10.51 -5.29
N GLY A 466 20.31 9.61 -5.48
CA GLY A 466 19.60 8.93 -4.39
C GLY A 466 18.38 9.69 -3.85
N VAL A 467 18.08 10.90 -4.32
CA VAL A 467 16.84 11.62 -4.00
C VAL A 467 15.66 11.07 -4.80
N ILE A 468 15.88 10.84 -6.09
CA ILE A 468 14.93 10.15 -6.97
C ILE A 468 15.32 8.68 -7.01
N ALA A 469 14.39 7.80 -6.62
CA ALA A 469 14.64 6.35 -6.58
C ALA A 469 14.59 5.73 -7.97
N CYS A 470 13.57 6.08 -8.75
CA CYS A 470 13.40 5.60 -10.12
C CYS A 470 12.43 6.48 -10.93
N TYR A 471 12.41 6.26 -12.25
CA TYR A 471 11.42 6.81 -13.17
C TYR A 471 10.58 5.65 -13.74
N ILE A 472 9.29 5.59 -13.38
CA ILE A 472 8.36 4.53 -13.78
C ILE A 472 7.61 4.98 -15.03
N ILE A 473 7.49 4.08 -16.01
CA ILE A 473 6.72 4.29 -17.22
C ILE A 473 5.47 3.40 -17.16
N SER A 474 4.31 4.00 -16.94
CA SER A 474 3.04 3.28 -17.07
C SER A 474 2.69 3.02 -18.53
N MET A 475 1.94 1.96 -18.79
CA MET A 475 1.58 1.51 -20.15
C MET A 475 2.79 1.28 -21.05
N ALA A 476 3.91 0.78 -20.51
CA ALA A 476 5.11 0.44 -21.27
C ALA A 476 4.87 -0.83 -22.10
N ARG A 477 5.12 -0.74 -23.43
CA ARG A 477 4.87 -1.82 -24.40
C ARG A 477 6.08 -2.15 -25.26
N SER A 478 7.06 -1.27 -25.27
CA SER A 478 8.19 -1.35 -26.20
C SER A 478 9.49 -0.87 -25.59
N ALA A 479 10.61 -1.28 -26.19
CA ALA A 479 11.92 -0.84 -25.78
C ALA A 479 12.12 0.68 -25.98
N SER A 480 11.49 1.27 -26.99
CA SER A 480 11.56 2.70 -27.24
C SER A 480 10.94 3.54 -26.13
N ASP A 481 9.95 3.03 -25.38
CA ASP A 481 9.35 3.75 -24.25
C ASP A 481 10.39 4.03 -23.15
N VAL A 482 11.25 3.05 -22.87
CA VAL A 482 12.32 3.16 -21.88
C VAL A 482 13.44 4.08 -22.37
N LEU A 483 13.87 3.90 -23.62
CA LEU A 483 14.94 4.72 -24.23
C LEU A 483 14.53 6.19 -24.36
N ALA A 484 13.24 6.47 -24.61
CA ALA A 484 12.70 7.83 -24.68
C ALA A 484 12.90 8.60 -23.40
N VAL A 485 12.63 7.98 -22.24
CA VAL A 485 12.87 8.62 -20.93
C VAL A 485 14.36 8.87 -20.70
N HIS A 486 15.22 7.91 -21.04
CA HIS A 486 16.67 8.13 -20.94
C HIS A 486 17.15 9.31 -21.78
N LEU A 487 16.59 9.49 -22.99
CA LEU A 487 16.92 10.63 -23.84
C LEU A 487 16.47 11.95 -23.18
N LEU A 488 15.26 12.04 -22.66
CA LEU A 488 14.75 13.24 -22.02
C LEU A 488 15.55 13.61 -20.77
N LEU A 489 15.93 12.61 -19.95
CA LEU A 489 16.79 12.81 -18.79
C LEU A 489 18.20 13.31 -19.18
N LYS A 490 18.79 12.74 -20.25
CA LYS A 490 20.06 13.20 -20.82
C LYS A 490 19.97 14.65 -21.26
N GLU A 491 18.93 15.02 -22.03
CA GLU A 491 18.73 16.38 -22.53
C GLU A 491 18.50 17.40 -21.41
N ALA A 492 17.91 16.99 -20.28
CA ALA A 492 17.79 17.80 -19.08
C ALA A 492 19.11 17.93 -18.30
N GLY A 493 20.16 17.20 -18.67
CA GLY A 493 21.48 17.25 -18.04
C GLY A 493 21.57 16.49 -16.72
N VAL A 494 20.80 15.43 -16.53
CA VAL A 494 20.90 14.57 -15.34
C VAL A 494 22.29 13.94 -15.28
N PRO A 495 23.10 14.21 -14.24
CA PRO A 495 24.53 13.82 -14.23
C PRO A 495 24.78 12.42 -13.67
N TYR A 496 23.75 11.67 -13.30
CA TYR A 496 23.83 10.35 -12.66
C TYR A 496 22.77 9.41 -13.24
N HIS A 497 22.97 8.11 -13.04
CA HIS A 497 22.00 7.12 -13.50
C HIS A 497 20.77 7.11 -12.59
N ILE A 498 19.58 7.12 -13.20
CA ILE A 498 18.28 6.87 -12.57
C ILE A 498 17.71 5.62 -13.21
N PRO A 499 17.32 4.59 -12.41
CA PRO A 499 16.62 3.43 -12.94
C PRO A 499 15.34 3.84 -13.66
N VAL A 500 15.22 3.49 -14.94
CA VAL A 500 13.98 3.66 -15.71
C VAL A 500 13.26 2.33 -15.70
N VAL A 501 12.04 2.34 -15.16
CA VAL A 501 11.28 1.15 -14.77
C VAL A 501 10.06 0.98 -15.66
N PRO A 502 10.05 0.06 -16.62
CA PRO A 502 8.83 -0.26 -17.35
C PRO A 502 7.82 -0.93 -16.42
N LEU A 503 6.55 -0.51 -16.49
CA LEU A 503 5.43 -1.12 -15.81
C LEU A 503 4.58 -1.87 -16.83
N PHE A 504 4.48 -3.20 -16.67
CA PHE A 504 3.62 -4.06 -17.48
C PHE A 504 2.29 -4.28 -16.76
N GLU A 505 1.18 -3.82 -17.36
CA GLU A 505 -0.10 -3.66 -16.66
C GLU A 505 -1.22 -4.56 -17.16
N THR A 506 -1.33 -4.78 -18.47
CA THR A 506 -2.36 -5.64 -19.09
C THR A 506 -1.85 -7.07 -19.26
N LEU A 507 -2.75 -8.01 -19.61
CA LEU A 507 -2.33 -9.36 -19.97
C LEU A 507 -1.29 -9.37 -21.10
N ASP A 508 -1.58 -8.62 -22.18
CA ASP A 508 -0.72 -8.55 -23.35
C ASP A 508 0.65 -7.95 -23.00
N ASP A 509 0.70 -6.95 -22.11
CA ASP A 509 1.96 -6.34 -21.66
C ASP A 509 2.78 -7.34 -20.84
N LEU A 510 2.13 -8.08 -19.92
CA LEU A 510 2.78 -9.10 -19.09
C LEU A 510 3.35 -10.24 -19.95
N ASP A 511 2.61 -10.73 -20.93
CA ASP A 511 3.06 -11.77 -21.86
C ASP A 511 4.19 -11.28 -22.78
N ALA A 512 4.22 -9.97 -23.11
CA ALA A 512 5.27 -9.36 -23.92
C ALA A 512 6.53 -8.95 -23.11
N SER A 513 6.49 -8.97 -21.79
CA SER A 513 7.50 -8.38 -20.90
C SER A 513 8.91 -8.95 -21.14
N GLU A 514 9.07 -10.26 -21.26
CA GLU A 514 10.36 -10.89 -21.57
C GLU A 514 10.92 -10.40 -22.92
N ARG A 515 10.08 -10.38 -23.96
CA ARG A 515 10.49 -9.94 -25.32
C ARG A 515 10.97 -8.48 -25.30
N VAL A 516 10.25 -7.60 -24.63
CA VAL A 516 10.61 -6.18 -24.54
C VAL A 516 11.93 -6.01 -23.78
N MET A 517 12.09 -6.69 -22.65
CA MET A 517 13.33 -6.62 -21.87
C MET A 517 14.51 -7.25 -22.60
N ARG A 518 14.33 -8.34 -23.30
CA ARG A 518 15.37 -8.97 -24.15
C ARG A 518 15.81 -8.02 -25.26
N GLN A 519 14.89 -7.28 -25.89
CA GLN A 519 15.24 -6.25 -26.88
C GLN A 519 16.10 -5.15 -26.26
N LEU A 520 15.72 -4.62 -25.10
CA LEU A 520 16.48 -3.61 -24.37
C LEU A 520 17.88 -4.10 -24.00
N PHE A 521 18.00 -5.30 -23.44
CA PHE A 521 19.27 -5.86 -23.02
C PHE A 521 20.24 -6.17 -24.19
N ASN A 522 19.73 -6.32 -25.40
CA ASN A 522 20.54 -6.46 -26.61
C ASN A 522 21.09 -5.12 -27.13
N ILE A 523 20.63 -3.98 -26.61
CA ILE A 523 21.14 -2.65 -26.98
C ILE A 523 22.38 -2.37 -26.12
N GLY A 524 23.56 -2.32 -26.76
CA GLY A 524 24.85 -2.13 -26.09
C GLY A 524 24.91 -0.88 -25.20
N TRP A 525 24.34 0.25 -25.68
CA TRP A 525 24.23 1.47 -24.86
C TRP A 525 23.44 1.23 -23.56
N TYR A 526 22.29 0.54 -23.68
CA TYR A 526 21.43 0.27 -22.51
C TYR A 526 22.13 -0.64 -21.50
N ARG A 527 22.82 -1.68 -21.95
CA ARG A 527 23.61 -2.58 -21.08
C ARG A 527 24.68 -1.81 -20.29
N GLY A 528 25.33 -0.82 -20.93
CA GLY A 528 26.31 0.01 -20.23
C GLY A 528 25.68 0.92 -19.17
N VAL A 529 24.52 1.44 -19.42
CA VAL A 529 23.84 2.41 -18.52
C VAL A 529 23.26 1.75 -17.28
N ILE A 530 22.65 0.55 -17.41
CA ILE A 530 22.01 -0.14 -16.28
C ILE A 530 23.00 -0.75 -15.28
N ASN A 531 24.28 -0.81 -15.61
CA ASN A 531 25.34 -1.34 -14.77
C ASN A 531 24.97 -2.70 -14.14
N ASN A 532 24.49 -3.63 -14.95
CA ASN A 532 24.02 -4.98 -14.60
C ASN A 532 22.84 -5.03 -13.60
N HIS A 533 22.15 -3.94 -13.32
CA HIS A 533 20.96 -3.95 -12.48
C HIS A 533 19.75 -3.38 -13.19
N GLN A 534 18.65 -4.11 -13.22
CA GLN A 534 17.35 -3.68 -13.81
C GLN A 534 16.23 -3.81 -12.81
N MET A 535 15.35 -2.82 -12.78
CA MET A 535 14.08 -2.86 -12.09
C MET A 535 12.93 -2.94 -13.10
N VAL A 536 11.97 -3.83 -12.85
CA VAL A 536 10.76 -3.99 -13.65
C VAL A 536 9.55 -4.01 -12.74
N MET A 537 8.52 -3.25 -13.09
CA MET A 537 7.30 -3.18 -12.30
C MET A 537 6.21 -4.09 -12.87
N ILE A 538 5.58 -4.87 -12.00
CA ILE A 538 4.47 -5.77 -12.30
C ILE A 538 3.17 -5.12 -11.84
N GLY A 539 2.23 -4.91 -12.79
CA GLY A 539 0.91 -4.36 -12.52
C GLY A 539 -0.08 -5.43 -12.06
N TYR A 540 -0.88 -5.10 -11.05
CA TYR A 540 -1.85 -6.03 -10.47
C TYR A 540 -3.30 -5.62 -10.75
N SER A 541 -3.62 -4.35 -10.56
CA SER A 541 -5.01 -3.87 -10.59
C SER A 541 -5.59 -3.81 -12.00
N ASP A 542 -4.82 -3.29 -12.94
CA ASP A 542 -5.28 -3.13 -14.32
C ASP A 542 -5.37 -4.48 -15.04
N SER A 543 -4.44 -5.41 -14.79
CA SER A 543 -4.52 -6.79 -15.30
C SER A 543 -5.75 -7.53 -14.76
N ALA A 544 -6.07 -7.39 -13.47
CA ALA A 544 -7.26 -8.01 -12.89
C ALA A 544 -8.56 -7.41 -13.43
N LYS A 545 -8.60 -6.11 -13.69
CA LYS A 545 -9.74 -5.45 -14.35
C LYS A 545 -9.89 -5.90 -15.81
N ASP A 546 -8.79 -6.17 -16.50
CA ASP A 546 -8.76 -6.59 -17.89
C ASP A 546 -9.26 -8.03 -18.10
N ALA A 547 -8.84 -8.96 -17.24
CA ALA A 547 -8.96 -10.40 -17.48
C ALA A 547 -9.58 -11.21 -16.34
N GLY A 548 -9.95 -10.56 -15.24
CA GLY A 548 -10.32 -11.24 -13.99
C GLY A 548 -9.09 -11.69 -13.18
N MET A 549 -9.34 -11.97 -11.90
CA MET A 549 -8.26 -12.18 -10.92
C MET A 549 -7.42 -13.44 -11.20
N MET A 550 -8.06 -14.55 -11.59
CA MET A 550 -7.37 -15.83 -11.80
C MET A 550 -6.38 -15.72 -12.97
N ALA A 551 -6.83 -15.23 -14.11
CA ALA A 551 -6.01 -15.05 -15.29
C ALA A 551 -4.89 -14.03 -15.08
N ALA A 552 -5.20 -12.89 -14.46
CA ALA A 552 -4.20 -11.88 -14.13
C ALA A 552 -3.09 -12.42 -13.21
N SER A 553 -3.46 -13.19 -12.17
CA SER A 553 -2.48 -13.76 -11.24
C SER A 553 -1.52 -14.74 -11.91
N TRP A 554 -2.02 -15.54 -12.84
CA TRP A 554 -1.18 -16.48 -13.59
C TRP A 554 -0.26 -15.75 -14.58
N ALA A 555 -0.76 -14.75 -15.29
CA ALA A 555 0.06 -13.92 -16.19
C ALA A 555 1.18 -13.20 -15.42
N GLN A 556 0.89 -12.67 -14.23
CA GLN A 556 1.88 -12.05 -13.34
C GLN A 556 2.95 -13.07 -12.89
N TYR A 557 2.55 -14.29 -12.54
CA TYR A 557 3.48 -15.35 -12.16
C TYR A 557 4.43 -15.70 -13.31
N ARG A 558 3.87 -15.97 -14.50
CA ARG A 558 4.66 -16.29 -15.71
C ARG A 558 5.60 -15.16 -16.11
N ALA A 559 5.13 -13.91 -16.09
CA ALA A 559 5.96 -12.75 -16.41
C ALA A 559 7.16 -12.60 -15.46
N GLN A 560 6.94 -12.74 -14.15
CA GLN A 560 8.01 -12.71 -13.17
C GLN A 560 9.04 -13.83 -13.41
N GLU A 561 8.58 -15.05 -13.62
CA GLU A 561 9.44 -16.21 -13.88
C GLU A 561 10.25 -16.04 -15.17
N ALA A 562 9.62 -15.56 -16.25
CA ALA A 562 10.30 -15.31 -17.53
C ALA A 562 11.37 -14.22 -17.39
N LEU A 563 11.07 -13.15 -16.66
CA LEU A 563 12.03 -12.07 -16.38
C LEU A 563 13.21 -12.54 -15.52
N VAL A 564 12.95 -13.36 -14.48
CA VAL A 564 14.02 -13.95 -13.65
C VAL A 564 14.93 -14.82 -14.51
N ASN A 565 14.37 -15.72 -15.30
CA ASN A 565 15.16 -16.60 -16.18
C ASN A 565 15.99 -15.80 -17.21
N LEU A 566 15.38 -14.78 -17.85
CA LEU A 566 16.07 -13.91 -18.81
C LEU A 566 17.25 -13.18 -18.17
N THR A 567 17.06 -12.64 -16.98
CA THR A 567 18.10 -11.84 -16.32
C THR A 567 19.23 -12.71 -15.78
N GLU A 568 18.93 -13.92 -15.31
CA GLU A 568 19.96 -14.91 -14.95
C GLU A 568 20.77 -15.39 -16.17
N GLU A 569 20.09 -15.66 -17.31
CA GLU A 569 20.76 -15.98 -18.59
C GLU A 569 21.79 -14.92 -18.98
N LEU A 570 21.45 -13.64 -18.77
CA LEU A 570 22.27 -12.50 -19.18
C LEU A 570 23.20 -11.94 -18.11
N GLY A 571 23.21 -12.50 -16.89
CA GLY A 571 24.00 -12.01 -15.75
C GLY A 571 23.59 -10.62 -15.27
N ILE A 572 22.28 -10.31 -15.29
CA ILE A 572 21.70 -9.05 -14.81
C ILE A 572 21.02 -9.29 -13.46
N GLU A 573 21.22 -8.39 -12.52
CA GLU A 573 20.47 -8.36 -11.28
C GLU A 573 19.10 -7.76 -11.50
N LEU A 574 18.03 -8.49 -11.16
CA LEU A 574 16.64 -8.05 -11.32
C LEU A 574 16.02 -7.69 -9.98
N THR A 575 15.46 -6.50 -9.86
CA THR A 575 14.54 -6.14 -8.78
C THR A 575 13.13 -6.07 -9.35
N LEU A 576 12.23 -6.91 -8.84
CA LEU A 576 10.82 -6.84 -9.18
C LEU A 576 10.11 -5.82 -8.26
N PHE A 577 9.45 -4.87 -8.89
CA PHE A 577 8.65 -3.88 -8.20
C PHE A 577 7.17 -4.26 -8.28
N HIS A 578 6.57 -4.59 -7.15
CA HIS A 578 5.19 -5.05 -7.08
C HIS A 578 4.22 -3.88 -6.88
N GLY A 579 3.46 -3.56 -7.93
CA GLY A 579 2.34 -2.63 -7.85
C GLY A 579 1.12 -3.30 -7.22
N ARG A 580 1.12 -3.48 -5.91
CA ARG A 580 0.01 -4.13 -5.21
C ARG A 580 -1.25 -3.26 -5.24
N GLY A 581 -2.09 -3.48 -6.23
CA GLY A 581 -3.48 -3.10 -6.18
C GLY A 581 -4.31 -4.29 -5.67
N GLY A 582 -4.76 -4.25 -4.44
CA GLY A 582 -5.94 -5.01 -4.00
C GLY A 582 -5.79 -6.48 -3.57
N THR A 583 -4.85 -7.27 -4.03
CA THR A 583 -4.98 -8.71 -3.91
C THR A 583 -3.95 -9.45 -3.06
N ILE A 584 -2.75 -8.94 -2.91
CA ILE A 584 -1.74 -9.55 -2.03
C ILE A 584 -1.61 -8.68 -0.78
N GLY A 585 -2.23 -9.11 0.33
CA GLY A 585 -2.20 -8.42 1.61
C GLY A 585 -3.31 -7.40 1.85
N ARG A 586 -4.29 -7.28 0.94
CA ARG A 586 -5.57 -6.61 1.24
C ARG A 586 -6.58 -7.61 1.78
N GLY A 587 -7.42 -7.15 2.67
CA GLY A 587 -8.51 -7.95 3.22
C GLY A 587 -8.10 -9.02 4.23
N GLY A 588 -6.86 -9.00 4.76
CA GLY A 588 -6.41 -9.89 5.83
C GLY A 588 -5.73 -11.18 5.37
N ALA A 589 -5.41 -11.34 4.05
CA ALA A 589 -4.59 -12.48 3.61
C ALA A 589 -3.18 -12.41 4.24
N PRO A 590 -2.62 -13.54 4.69
CA PRO A 590 -1.29 -13.55 5.29
C PRO A 590 -0.22 -13.09 4.29
N ALA A 591 0.37 -11.93 4.51
CA ALA A 591 1.38 -11.36 3.62
C ALA A 591 2.59 -12.29 3.42
N HIS A 592 2.95 -13.06 4.44
CA HIS A 592 3.99 -14.08 4.39
C HIS A 592 3.69 -15.16 3.32
N ALA A 593 2.51 -15.78 3.36
CA ALA A 593 2.11 -16.78 2.37
C ALA A 593 2.05 -16.19 0.94
N ALA A 594 1.61 -14.94 0.83
CA ALA A 594 1.57 -14.23 -0.44
C ALA A 594 2.97 -13.99 -1.04
N LEU A 595 3.98 -13.72 -0.21
CA LEU A 595 5.37 -13.59 -0.66
C LEU A 595 5.97 -14.94 -1.07
N LEU A 596 5.73 -16.00 -0.30
CA LEU A 596 6.16 -17.35 -0.65
C LEU A 596 5.41 -17.95 -1.85
N SER A 597 4.30 -17.34 -2.27
CA SER A 597 3.55 -17.73 -3.46
C SER A 597 4.12 -17.16 -4.77
N GLN A 598 5.14 -16.31 -4.69
CA GLN A 598 5.82 -15.78 -5.87
C GLN A 598 6.72 -16.86 -6.51
N PRO A 599 7.09 -16.71 -7.80
CA PRO A 599 8.04 -17.63 -8.43
C PRO A 599 9.36 -17.72 -7.63
N PRO A 600 9.98 -18.90 -7.56
CA PRO A 600 11.31 -19.04 -6.96
C PRO A 600 12.29 -18.01 -7.52
N ARG A 601 13.20 -17.51 -6.68
CA ARG A 601 14.25 -16.52 -7.03
C ARG A 601 13.75 -15.10 -7.33
N SER A 602 12.42 -14.88 -7.39
CA SER A 602 11.84 -13.55 -7.67
C SER A 602 12.10 -12.52 -6.56
N LEU A 603 12.41 -12.94 -5.34
CA LEU A 603 12.75 -12.12 -4.17
C LEU A 603 14.26 -12.10 -3.85
N LYS A 604 15.11 -12.53 -4.77
CA LYS A 604 16.57 -12.63 -4.56
C LYS A 604 17.21 -11.28 -4.21
N ASN A 605 16.77 -10.20 -4.86
CA ASN A 605 17.24 -8.85 -4.65
C ASN A 605 16.29 -8.01 -3.78
N GLY A 606 15.57 -8.68 -2.87
CA GLY A 606 14.65 -8.04 -1.94
C GLY A 606 13.23 -7.84 -2.48
N LEU A 607 12.45 -7.08 -1.73
CA LEU A 607 11.06 -6.75 -2.03
C LEU A 607 10.93 -5.24 -2.21
N ARG A 608 10.47 -4.79 -3.38
CA ARG A 608 9.99 -3.43 -3.58
C ARG A 608 8.50 -3.46 -3.85
N VAL A 609 7.70 -2.76 -3.03
CA VAL A 609 6.24 -2.88 -3.08
C VAL A 609 5.55 -1.56 -2.74
N THR A 610 4.48 -1.24 -3.49
CA THR A 610 3.60 -0.13 -3.12
C THR A 610 2.72 -0.52 -1.93
N GLU A 611 2.66 0.34 -0.92
CA GLU A 611 1.65 0.28 0.13
C GLU A 611 0.68 1.45 -0.05
N GLN A 612 -0.62 1.15 0.04
CA GLN A 612 -1.67 2.11 -0.32
C GLN A 612 -2.54 2.46 0.89
N GLY A 613 -2.85 3.74 1.01
CA GLY A 613 -3.87 4.36 1.84
C GLY A 613 -4.13 3.73 3.20
N GLU A 614 -5.30 3.13 3.36
CA GLU A 614 -5.69 2.47 4.61
C GLU A 614 -4.79 1.32 5.03
N MET A 615 -4.12 0.64 4.06
CA MET A 615 -3.17 -0.44 4.39
C MET A 615 -1.89 0.11 5.00
N ILE A 616 -1.45 1.31 4.60
CA ILE A 616 -0.33 2.00 5.27
C ILE A 616 -0.68 2.17 6.75
N ARG A 617 -1.89 2.67 7.04
CA ARG A 617 -2.35 2.85 8.42
C ARG A 617 -2.47 1.52 9.16
N PHE A 618 -3.02 0.50 8.52
CA PHE A 618 -3.22 -0.82 9.13
C PHE A 618 -1.91 -1.53 9.45
N LYS A 619 -0.94 -1.49 8.53
CA LYS A 619 0.36 -2.18 8.65
C LYS A 619 1.46 -1.36 9.31
N LEU A 620 1.38 -0.04 9.21
CA LEU A 620 2.47 0.87 9.56
C LEU A 620 2.01 2.01 10.49
N GLY A 621 0.76 1.99 10.98
CA GLY A 621 0.18 3.12 11.72
C GLY A 621 0.68 3.28 13.17
N LEU A 622 1.30 2.26 13.72
CA LEU A 622 1.89 2.22 15.05
C LEU A 622 3.30 1.63 14.98
N PRO A 623 4.25 2.07 15.83
CA PRO A 623 5.62 1.54 15.84
C PRO A 623 5.68 0.01 15.98
N GLU A 624 4.91 -0.55 16.89
CA GLU A 624 4.87 -1.98 17.19
C GLU A 624 4.34 -2.78 15.98
N VAL A 625 3.28 -2.30 15.33
CA VAL A 625 2.72 -2.92 14.10
C VAL A 625 3.71 -2.85 12.94
N ALA A 626 4.46 -1.75 12.84
CA ALA A 626 5.49 -1.60 11.81
C ALA A 626 6.63 -2.60 12.01
N VAL A 627 7.10 -2.79 13.26
CA VAL A 627 8.13 -3.80 13.60
C VAL A 627 7.69 -5.19 13.15
N GLU A 628 6.46 -5.59 13.48
CA GLU A 628 5.91 -6.89 13.09
C GLU A 628 5.74 -7.03 11.57
N THR A 629 5.34 -5.96 10.90
CA THR A 629 5.25 -5.96 9.43
C THR A 629 6.63 -6.17 8.80
N PHE A 630 7.68 -5.53 9.32
CA PHE A 630 9.05 -5.74 8.85
C PHE A 630 9.58 -7.13 9.20
N ASP A 631 9.29 -7.64 10.40
CA ASP A 631 9.64 -9.01 10.81
C ASP A 631 9.05 -10.04 9.84
N LEU A 632 7.76 -9.92 9.54
CA LEU A 632 7.06 -10.80 8.62
C LEU A 632 7.61 -10.71 7.19
N TYR A 633 7.92 -9.49 6.70
CA TYR A 633 8.50 -9.33 5.37
C TYR A 633 9.93 -9.85 5.30
N ALA A 634 10.76 -9.57 6.30
CA ALA A 634 12.12 -10.07 6.39
C ALA A 634 12.14 -11.60 6.45
N SER A 635 11.32 -12.18 7.32
CA SER A 635 11.17 -13.65 7.45
C SER A 635 10.78 -14.28 6.12
N ALA A 636 9.77 -13.76 5.42
CA ALA A 636 9.32 -14.30 4.14
C ALA A 636 10.39 -14.17 3.03
N ILE A 637 11.10 -13.04 2.95
CA ILE A 637 12.17 -12.85 1.96
C ILE A 637 13.37 -13.77 2.25
N LEU A 638 13.81 -13.87 3.50
CA LEU A 638 14.88 -14.76 3.88
C LEU A 638 14.50 -16.23 3.66
N GLU A 639 13.25 -16.61 3.99
CA GLU A 639 12.75 -17.97 3.74
C GLU A 639 12.68 -18.28 2.25
N ALA A 640 12.19 -17.38 1.42
CA ALA A 640 12.14 -17.55 -0.03
C ALA A 640 13.51 -17.76 -0.68
N ASN A 641 14.57 -17.21 -0.07
CA ASN A 641 15.95 -17.33 -0.57
C ASN A 641 16.72 -18.52 0.03
N LEU A 642 16.52 -18.82 1.33
CA LEU A 642 17.25 -19.86 2.05
C LEU A 642 16.55 -21.22 2.05
N LEU A 643 15.21 -21.21 1.99
CA LEU A 643 14.35 -22.38 1.99
C LEU A 643 13.27 -22.21 0.90
N PRO A 644 13.66 -22.10 -0.40
CA PRO A 644 12.74 -21.74 -1.46
C PRO A 644 11.58 -22.74 -1.60
N PRO A 645 10.38 -22.25 -1.94
CA PRO A 645 9.25 -23.14 -2.25
C PRO A 645 9.58 -23.99 -3.48
N PRO A 646 8.92 -25.18 -3.62
CA PRO A 646 9.14 -26.05 -4.76
C PRO A 646 8.72 -25.37 -6.07
N GLU A 647 9.45 -25.69 -7.14
CA GLU A 647 9.04 -25.26 -8.49
C GLU A 647 7.77 -26.00 -8.92
N PRO A 648 6.85 -25.35 -9.66
CA PRO A 648 5.63 -25.96 -10.13
C PRO A 648 5.93 -27.05 -11.17
N LYS A 649 5.22 -28.18 -11.09
CA LYS A 649 5.30 -29.27 -12.06
C LYS A 649 4.78 -28.83 -13.44
N ALA A 650 5.24 -29.46 -14.50
CA ALA A 650 4.79 -29.14 -15.87
C ALA A 650 3.28 -29.36 -16.04
N GLU A 651 2.71 -30.43 -15.46
CA GLU A 651 1.27 -30.68 -15.50
C GLU A 651 0.45 -29.62 -14.77
N TRP A 652 0.95 -29.07 -13.65
CA TRP A 652 0.30 -27.96 -12.95
C TRP A 652 0.26 -26.68 -13.81
N ARG A 653 1.33 -26.41 -14.54
CA ARG A 653 1.39 -25.29 -15.49
C ARG A 653 0.35 -25.42 -16.59
N THR A 654 0.23 -26.63 -17.17
CA THR A 654 -0.77 -26.90 -18.21
C THR A 654 -2.19 -26.68 -17.70
N VAL A 655 -2.50 -27.26 -16.52
CA VAL A 655 -3.81 -27.04 -15.90
C VAL A 655 -4.05 -25.57 -15.56
N MET A 656 -3.03 -24.86 -15.11
CA MET A 656 -3.15 -23.43 -14.80
C MET A 656 -3.35 -22.57 -16.04
N ASP A 657 -2.75 -22.91 -17.18
CA ASP A 657 -3.00 -22.27 -18.48
C ASP A 657 -4.45 -22.46 -18.92
N GLU A 658 -5.00 -23.67 -18.78
CA GLU A 658 -6.41 -23.97 -19.07
C GLU A 658 -7.37 -23.20 -18.13
N LEU A 659 -7.08 -23.19 -16.83
CA LEU A 659 -7.84 -22.42 -15.83
C LEU A 659 -7.83 -20.93 -16.16
N SER A 660 -6.66 -20.39 -16.46
CA SER A 660 -6.46 -18.98 -16.80
C SER A 660 -7.27 -18.58 -18.04
N SER A 661 -7.15 -19.36 -19.13
CA SER A 661 -7.90 -19.10 -20.36
C SER A 661 -9.40 -19.17 -20.12
N THR A 662 -9.89 -20.25 -19.51
CA THR A 662 -11.33 -20.44 -19.24
C THR A 662 -11.88 -19.32 -18.34
N SER A 663 -11.15 -18.95 -17.29
CA SER A 663 -11.56 -17.89 -16.37
C SER A 663 -11.61 -16.52 -17.08
N CYS A 664 -10.63 -16.23 -17.92
CA CYS A 664 -10.58 -15.01 -18.73
C CYS A 664 -11.77 -14.90 -19.70
N ASP A 665 -12.07 -16.00 -20.39
CA ASP A 665 -13.18 -16.05 -21.34
C ASP A 665 -14.52 -15.82 -20.65
N ILE A 666 -14.75 -16.44 -19.50
CA ILE A 666 -15.96 -16.25 -18.69
C ILE A 666 -16.05 -14.79 -18.21
N TYR A 667 -14.97 -14.25 -17.67
CA TYR A 667 -14.93 -12.88 -17.19
C TYR A 667 -15.23 -11.88 -18.33
N ARG A 668 -14.54 -12.02 -19.47
CA ARG A 668 -14.68 -11.11 -20.60
C ARG A 668 -16.05 -11.24 -21.27
N SER A 669 -16.64 -12.44 -21.33
CA SER A 669 -17.99 -12.65 -21.89
C SER A 669 -19.05 -11.86 -21.12
N VAL A 670 -18.92 -11.73 -19.79
CA VAL A 670 -19.82 -10.95 -18.96
C VAL A 670 -19.47 -9.46 -19.03
N VAL A 671 -18.23 -9.08 -18.71
CA VAL A 671 -17.85 -7.68 -18.48
C VAL A 671 -17.76 -6.88 -19.77
N ARG A 672 -17.38 -7.51 -20.89
CA ARG A 672 -17.21 -6.86 -22.19
C ARG A 672 -18.19 -7.38 -23.25
N GLY A 673 -18.59 -8.64 -23.16
CA GLY A 673 -19.44 -9.29 -24.15
C GLY A 673 -20.92 -8.95 -24.01
N ASP A 674 -21.39 -8.70 -22.80
CA ASP A 674 -22.78 -8.35 -22.56
C ASP A 674 -23.00 -6.83 -22.65
N LYS A 675 -23.80 -6.40 -23.61
CA LYS A 675 -24.12 -4.98 -23.84
C LYS A 675 -24.86 -4.31 -22.67
N ASP A 676 -25.57 -5.10 -21.89
CA ASP A 676 -26.38 -4.64 -20.76
C ASP A 676 -25.56 -4.56 -19.45
N PHE A 677 -24.32 -5.05 -19.46
CA PHE A 677 -23.47 -5.09 -18.27
C PHE A 677 -23.11 -3.69 -17.74
N VAL A 678 -22.69 -2.77 -18.60
CA VAL A 678 -22.31 -1.41 -18.18
C VAL A 678 -23.52 -0.64 -17.60
N PRO A 679 -24.71 -0.65 -18.23
CA PRO A 679 -25.93 -0.09 -17.62
C PRO A 679 -26.28 -0.72 -16.27
N TYR A 680 -26.17 -2.05 -16.16
CA TYR A 680 -26.39 -2.77 -14.91
C TYR A 680 -25.40 -2.32 -13.83
N PHE A 681 -24.10 -2.36 -14.11
CA PHE A 681 -23.04 -1.95 -13.20
C PHE A 681 -23.25 -0.55 -12.62
N ARG A 682 -23.56 0.43 -13.50
CA ARG A 682 -23.80 1.81 -13.10
C ARG A 682 -25.05 1.98 -12.23
N SER A 683 -26.04 1.12 -12.44
CA SER A 683 -27.28 1.14 -11.64
C SER A 683 -27.13 0.39 -10.32
N ALA A 684 -26.53 -0.79 -10.34
CA ALA A 684 -26.38 -1.68 -9.19
C ALA A 684 -25.28 -1.27 -8.18
N THR A 685 -24.47 -0.27 -8.53
CA THR A 685 -23.36 0.19 -7.66
C THR A 685 -23.35 1.72 -7.54
N PRO A 686 -22.71 2.29 -6.51
CA PRO A 686 -22.55 3.75 -6.39
C PRO A 686 -21.38 4.30 -7.24
N GLU A 687 -21.07 3.72 -8.40
CA GLU A 687 -19.91 4.12 -9.22
C GLU A 687 -19.92 5.61 -9.58
N GLN A 688 -21.11 6.13 -9.94
CA GLN A 688 -21.26 7.53 -10.33
C GLN A 688 -21.09 8.47 -9.13
N GLU A 689 -21.58 8.08 -7.98
CA GLU A 689 -21.54 8.84 -6.74
C GLU A 689 -20.13 8.85 -6.13
N LEU A 690 -19.32 7.81 -6.38
CA LEU A 690 -17.90 7.77 -5.96
C LEU A 690 -17.09 8.96 -6.51
N SER A 691 -17.44 9.49 -7.68
CA SER A 691 -16.76 10.65 -8.26
C SER A 691 -16.97 11.94 -7.47
N LYS A 692 -18.01 12.02 -6.64
CA LYS A 692 -18.34 13.17 -5.78
C LYS A 692 -17.57 13.16 -4.46
N LEU A 693 -17.08 11.99 -4.02
CA LEU A 693 -16.22 11.92 -2.86
C LEU A 693 -14.91 12.68 -3.12
N PRO A 694 -14.39 13.43 -2.14
CA PRO A 694 -13.08 14.03 -2.20
C PRO A 694 -11.98 12.96 -2.01
N LEU A 695 -12.03 11.93 -2.86
CA LEU A 695 -11.13 10.78 -2.87
C LEU A 695 -9.79 11.19 -3.51
N GLY A 696 -8.80 11.58 -2.72
CA GLY A 696 -7.47 11.90 -3.20
C GLY A 696 -7.40 13.04 -4.24
N SER A 697 -6.21 13.39 -4.67
CA SER A 697 -5.98 14.42 -5.69
C SER A 697 -6.30 13.97 -7.12
N ARG A 698 -6.24 12.66 -7.37
CA ARG A 698 -6.35 12.04 -8.69
C ARG A 698 -7.82 11.90 -9.15
N PRO A 699 -8.20 12.24 -10.42
CA PRO A 699 -9.53 12.00 -10.96
C PRO A 699 -9.89 10.50 -11.01
N ALA A 700 -11.17 10.16 -10.76
CA ALA A 700 -11.65 8.77 -10.74
C ALA A 700 -11.72 8.11 -12.13
N LYS A 701 -11.89 8.89 -13.19
CA LYS A 701 -12.01 8.42 -14.59
C LYS A 701 -10.91 9.00 -15.46
N ARG A 702 -10.41 8.20 -16.41
CA ARG A 702 -9.53 8.69 -17.49
C ARG A 702 -10.32 9.44 -18.56
N ASN A 703 -11.52 8.94 -18.90
CA ASN A 703 -12.46 9.59 -19.81
C ASN A 703 -13.88 9.60 -19.17
N PRO A 704 -14.51 10.76 -18.99
CA PRO A 704 -15.82 10.87 -18.34
C PRO A 704 -16.94 10.08 -19.05
N ASN A 705 -16.87 9.93 -20.38
CA ASN A 705 -17.90 9.31 -21.21
C ASN A 705 -17.60 7.85 -21.62
N GLY A 706 -16.48 7.28 -21.19
CA GLY A 706 -16.09 5.90 -21.55
C GLY A 706 -16.82 4.82 -20.74
N GLY A 707 -16.73 3.58 -21.21
CA GLY A 707 -17.21 2.37 -20.52
C GLY A 707 -16.30 1.93 -19.39
N VAL A 708 -16.33 0.62 -19.07
CA VAL A 708 -15.48 0.01 -18.01
C VAL A 708 -13.99 0.24 -18.26
N GLU A 709 -13.56 0.26 -19.51
CA GLU A 709 -12.18 0.50 -19.94
C GLU A 709 -11.65 1.87 -19.48
N SER A 710 -12.51 2.88 -19.39
CA SER A 710 -12.15 4.24 -18.95
C SER A 710 -12.06 4.39 -17.45
N LEU A 711 -12.64 3.47 -16.69
CA LEU A 711 -12.56 3.46 -15.24
C LEU A 711 -11.16 3.07 -14.79
N ARG A 712 -10.70 3.67 -13.71
CA ARG A 712 -9.52 3.21 -13.02
C ARG A 712 -9.84 1.94 -12.23
N ALA A 713 -8.85 1.10 -12.01
CA ALA A 713 -9.03 -0.19 -11.35
C ALA A 713 -9.56 -0.04 -9.90
N ILE A 714 -9.12 0.97 -9.15
CA ILE A 714 -9.57 1.19 -7.77
C ILE A 714 -11.06 1.54 -7.70
N PRO A 715 -11.59 2.56 -8.40
CA PRO A 715 -13.03 2.81 -8.45
C PRO A 715 -13.86 1.61 -8.91
N TRP A 716 -13.35 0.82 -9.85
CA TRP A 716 -13.99 -0.41 -10.31
C TRP A 716 -14.19 -1.42 -9.19
N ILE A 717 -13.11 -1.78 -8.48
CA ILE A 717 -13.18 -2.75 -7.39
C ILE A 717 -13.98 -2.19 -6.21
N PHE A 718 -13.79 -0.90 -5.92
CA PHE A 718 -14.48 -0.21 -4.81
C PHE A 718 -16.00 -0.18 -4.99
N ALA A 719 -16.48 0.06 -6.22
CA ALA A 719 -17.91 0.07 -6.52
C ALA A 719 -18.57 -1.31 -6.28
N TRP A 720 -17.93 -2.39 -6.71
CA TRP A 720 -18.42 -3.75 -6.52
C TRP A 720 -18.36 -4.25 -5.07
N MET A 721 -17.47 -3.68 -4.27
CA MET A 721 -17.44 -3.97 -2.84
C MET A 721 -18.67 -3.38 -2.13
N GLN A 722 -19.13 -2.22 -2.56
CA GLN A 722 -20.25 -1.51 -1.94
C GLN A 722 -21.57 -2.33 -1.99
N ASN A 723 -21.86 -2.99 -3.09
CA ASN A 723 -23.06 -3.83 -3.22
C ASN A 723 -22.87 -5.29 -2.77
N ARG A 724 -21.75 -5.60 -2.09
CA ARG A 724 -21.41 -6.92 -1.51
C ARG A 724 -21.32 -8.06 -2.52
N LEU A 725 -21.25 -7.79 -3.82
CA LEU A 725 -21.02 -8.83 -4.84
C LEU A 725 -19.54 -9.10 -5.10
N MET A 726 -18.67 -8.09 -4.95
CA MET A 726 -17.22 -8.19 -5.09
C MET A 726 -16.77 -8.86 -6.40
N LEU A 727 -17.52 -8.67 -7.47
CA LEU A 727 -17.43 -9.38 -8.75
C LEU A 727 -16.01 -9.52 -9.33
N PRO A 728 -15.15 -8.48 -9.37
CA PRO A 728 -13.84 -8.59 -10.02
C PRO A 728 -12.89 -9.61 -9.38
N ALA A 729 -13.14 -9.97 -8.13
CA ALA A 729 -12.25 -10.83 -7.37
C ALA A 729 -12.48 -12.34 -7.59
N TRP A 730 -13.66 -12.73 -8.08
CA TRP A 730 -14.03 -14.15 -8.19
C TRP A 730 -14.59 -14.55 -9.56
N LEU A 731 -15.18 -13.63 -10.33
CA LEU A 731 -15.89 -13.98 -11.57
C LEU A 731 -14.98 -14.76 -12.51
N GLY A 732 -15.45 -15.95 -12.89
CA GLY A 732 -14.77 -16.88 -13.78
C GLY A 732 -13.85 -17.88 -13.07
N ALA A 733 -13.44 -17.64 -11.82
CA ALA A 733 -12.47 -18.50 -11.14
C ALA A 733 -13.07 -19.87 -10.74
N GLY A 734 -14.18 -19.87 -9.99
CA GLY A 734 -14.82 -21.10 -9.54
C GLY A 734 -15.40 -21.92 -10.69
N ALA A 735 -16.01 -21.25 -11.66
CA ALA A 735 -16.53 -21.91 -12.85
C ALA A 735 -15.42 -22.60 -13.69
N ALA A 736 -14.25 -21.96 -13.81
CA ALA A 736 -13.10 -22.58 -14.48
C ALA A 736 -12.59 -23.81 -13.72
N ILE A 737 -12.48 -23.71 -12.39
CA ILE A 737 -12.11 -24.84 -11.53
C ILE A 737 -13.09 -25.99 -11.72
N GLN A 738 -14.41 -25.73 -11.67
CA GLN A 738 -15.44 -26.76 -11.84
C GLN A 738 -15.31 -27.43 -13.20
N LYS A 739 -15.14 -26.68 -14.28
CA LYS A 739 -14.97 -27.22 -15.62
C LYS A 739 -13.78 -28.20 -15.70
N ILE A 740 -12.63 -27.85 -15.17
CA ILE A 740 -11.43 -28.69 -15.18
C ILE A 740 -11.64 -29.95 -14.32
N MET A 741 -12.37 -29.84 -13.21
CA MET A 741 -12.75 -30.98 -12.38
C MET A 741 -13.67 -31.94 -13.16
N ASP A 742 -14.66 -31.44 -13.90
CA ASP A 742 -15.59 -32.20 -14.74
C ASP A 742 -14.88 -32.89 -15.90
N GLU A 743 -13.76 -32.32 -16.39
CA GLU A 743 -12.88 -32.95 -17.39
C GLU A 743 -11.97 -34.04 -16.82
N GLY A 744 -12.14 -34.40 -15.53
CA GLY A 744 -11.42 -35.49 -14.86
C GLY A 744 -10.04 -35.12 -14.30
N LYS A 745 -9.65 -33.85 -14.33
CA LYS A 745 -8.37 -33.36 -13.80
C LYS A 745 -8.45 -32.88 -12.33
N GLY A 746 -9.53 -33.19 -11.62
CA GLY A 746 -9.74 -32.76 -10.23
C GLY A 746 -8.59 -33.17 -9.30
N HIS A 747 -8.01 -34.37 -9.47
CA HIS A 747 -6.88 -34.83 -8.68
C HIS A 747 -5.62 -33.94 -8.81
N ILE A 748 -5.38 -33.35 -9.99
CA ILE A 748 -4.27 -32.42 -10.22
C ILE A 748 -4.53 -31.12 -9.47
N ILE A 749 -5.76 -30.60 -9.53
CA ILE A 749 -6.14 -29.37 -8.81
C ILE A 749 -6.00 -29.57 -7.28
N GLU A 750 -6.41 -30.72 -6.76
CA GLU A 750 -6.21 -31.03 -5.33
C GLU A 750 -4.73 -31.11 -4.95
N GLU A 751 -3.90 -31.71 -5.81
CA GLU A 751 -2.45 -31.72 -5.60
C GLU A 751 -1.85 -30.31 -5.61
N MET A 752 -2.27 -29.47 -6.57
CA MET A 752 -1.87 -28.04 -6.63
C MET A 752 -2.27 -27.29 -5.35
N CYS A 753 -3.47 -27.50 -4.83
CA CYS A 753 -3.90 -26.91 -3.57
C CYS A 753 -3.02 -27.30 -2.39
N LYS A 754 -2.55 -28.54 -2.34
CA LYS A 754 -1.76 -29.08 -1.22
C LYS A 754 -0.28 -28.72 -1.30
N ALA A 755 0.29 -28.69 -2.51
CA ALA A 755 1.73 -28.68 -2.71
C ALA A 755 2.28 -27.39 -3.36
N TRP A 756 1.45 -26.59 -4.01
CA TRP A 756 1.89 -25.38 -4.70
C TRP A 756 1.41 -24.10 -3.98
N PRO A 757 2.30 -23.37 -3.29
CA PRO A 757 1.94 -22.17 -2.51
C PRO A 757 1.20 -21.10 -3.32
N PHE A 758 1.53 -20.93 -4.60
CA PHE A 758 0.83 -20.02 -5.50
C PHE A 758 -0.66 -20.37 -5.59
N PHE A 759 -0.99 -21.63 -5.90
CA PHE A 759 -2.38 -22.05 -6.10
C PHE A 759 -3.17 -22.08 -4.79
N SER A 760 -2.59 -22.64 -3.72
CA SER A 760 -3.24 -22.65 -2.40
C SER A 760 -3.57 -21.27 -1.88
N THR A 761 -2.66 -20.30 -2.09
CA THR A 761 -2.90 -18.89 -1.73
C THR A 761 -4.05 -18.29 -2.56
N ARG A 762 -4.17 -18.63 -3.85
CA ARG A 762 -5.28 -18.15 -4.70
C ARG A 762 -6.62 -18.67 -4.22
N VAL A 763 -6.71 -19.98 -3.90
CA VAL A 763 -7.93 -20.59 -3.35
C VAL A 763 -8.31 -19.97 -2.00
N GLY A 764 -7.35 -19.78 -1.09
CA GLY A 764 -7.58 -19.11 0.19
C GLY A 764 -8.06 -17.65 0.05
N MET A 765 -7.58 -16.95 -0.98
CA MET A 765 -8.08 -15.61 -1.29
C MET A 765 -9.51 -15.61 -1.81
N LEU A 766 -9.90 -16.59 -2.63
CA LEU A 766 -11.30 -16.77 -3.06
C LEU A 766 -12.21 -17.03 -1.85
N GLU A 767 -11.84 -17.92 -0.93
CA GLU A 767 -12.59 -18.15 0.31
C GLU A 767 -12.80 -16.86 1.10
N MET A 768 -11.75 -16.05 1.25
CA MET A 768 -11.83 -14.78 1.96
C MET A 768 -12.77 -13.78 1.26
N VAL A 769 -12.72 -13.70 -0.06
CA VAL A 769 -13.63 -12.86 -0.84
C VAL A 769 -15.06 -13.33 -0.66
N PHE A 770 -15.31 -14.63 -0.81
CA PHE A 770 -16.64 -15.22 -0.66
C PHE A 770 -17.23 -14.99 0.74
N SER A 771 -16.42 -15.07 1.80
CA SER A 771 -16.87 -14.80 3.17
C SER A 771 -17.36 -13.37 3.39
N LYS A 772 -16.99 -12.44 2.52
CA LYS A 772 -17.41 -11.03 2.53
C LYS A 772 -18.56 -10.72 1.59
N THR A 773 -18.89 -11.62 0.67
CA THR A 773 -20.03 -11.44 -0.25
C THR A 773 -21.36 -11.64 0.46
N ASP A 774 -22.43 -11.05 -0.09
CA ASP A 774 -23.78 -11.23 0.42
C ASP A 774 -24.79 -11.12 -0.73
N THR A 775 -25.38 -12.25 -1.12
CA THR A 775 -26.31 -12.32 -2.24
C THR A 775 -27.64 -11.63 -1.95
N TRP A 776 -28.10 -11.67 -0.68
CA TRP A 776 -29.32 -10.99 -0.30
C TRP A 776 -29.17 -9.46 -0.33
N LEU A 777 -28.07 -8.93 0.20
CA LEU A 777 -27.80 -7.49 0.10
C LEU A 777 -27.67 -7.05 -1.36
N SER A 778 -26.92 -7.79 -2.16
CA SER A 778 -26.79 -7.51 -3.61
C SER A 778 -28.16 -7.49 -4.32
N GLU A 779 -29.06 -8.38 -3.96
CA GLU A 779 -30.44 -8.40 -4.49
C GLU A 779 -31.22 -7.12 -4.10
N GLN A 780 -30.98 -6.56 -2.89
CA GLN A 780 -31.63 -5.30 -2.50
C GLN A 780 -31.17 -4.11 -3.37
N TYR A 781 -29.88 -4.06 -3.77
CA TYR A 781 -29.40 -3.07 -4.74
C TYR A 781 -30.11 -3.23 -6.09
N ASP A 782 -30.25 -4.46 -6.58
CA ASP A 782 -30.95 -4.72 -7.86
C ASP A 782 -32.42 -4.29 -7.82
N HIS A 783 -33.17 -4.75 -6.82
CA HIS A 783 -34.61 -4.51 -6.76
C HIS A 783 -34.97 -3.04 -6.58
N ASN A 784 -34.12 -2.24 -5.92
CA ASN A 784 -34.41 -0.83 -5.63
C ASN A 784 -33.76 0.15 -6.62
N LEU A 785 -32.69 -0.24 -7.32
CA LEU A 785 -31.89 0.70 -8.12
C LEU A 785 -31.81 0.32 -9.60
N VAL A 786 -32.00 -0.96 -9.93
CA VAL A 786 -31.84 -1.47 -11.29
C VAL A 786 -33.19 -1.65 -11.97
N LYS A 787 -33.28 -1.31 -13.25
CA LYS A 787 -34.46 -1.58 -14.05
C LYS A 787 -34.72 -3.08 -14.20
N LYS A 788 -36.02 -3.49 -14.18
CA LYS A 788 -36.41 -4.91 -14.20
C LYS A 788 -35.82 -5.69 -15.38
N GLU A 789 -35.66 -5.04 -16.53
CA GLU A 789 -35.11 -5.64 -17.74
C GLU A 789 -33.66 -6.10 -17.56
N LEU A 790 -32.94 -5.58 -16.57
CA LEU A 790 -31.55 -5.90 -16.27
C LEU A 790 -31.37 -6.83 -15.06
N TRP A 791 -32.45 -7.20 -14.35
CA TRP A 791 -32.35 -8.03 -13.14
C TRP A 791 -31.76 -9.42 -13.40
N TYR A 792 -31.97 -9.95 -14.63
CA TYR A 792 -31.39 -11.24 -15.03
C TYR A 792 -29.87 -11.29 -14.86
N LEU A 793 -29.16 -10.17 -15.09
CA LEU A 793 -27.72 -10.11 -14.89
C LEU A 793 -27.33 -10.32 -13.42
N GLY A 794 -27.98 -9.58 -12.51
CA GLY A 794 -27.74 -9.75 -11.07
C GLY A 794 -28.08 -11.15 -10.58
N GLU A 795 -29.20 -11.71 -11.04
CA GLU A 795 -29.62 -13.07 -10.71
C GLU A 795 -28.60 -14.11 -11.20
N ASN A 796 -28.15 -14.00 -12.47
CA ASN A 796 -27.12 -14.88 -13.02
C ASN A 796 -25.80 -14.79 -12.23
N LEU A 797 -25.36 -13.56 -11.88
CA LEU A 797 -24.15 -13.34 -11.12
C LEU A 797 -24.23 -13.94 -9.70
N ARG A 798 -25.35 -13.78 -9.00
CA ARG A 798 -25.57 -14.37 -7.67
C ARG A 798 -25.64 -15.90 -7.72
N ASN A 799 -26.28 -16.45 -8.74
CA ASN A 799 -26.34 -17.91 -8.96
C ASN A 799 -24.92 -18.47 -9.22
N GLN A 800 -24.14 -17.81 -10.06
CA GLN A 800 -22.75 -18.17 -10.32
C GLN A 800 -21.89 -18.07 -9.05
N LEU A 801 -22.03 -17.01 -8.27
CA LEU A 801 -21.33 -16.85 -6.99
C LEU A 801 -21.61 -18.01 -6.04
N ASN A 802 -22.89 -18.40 -5.89
CA ASN A 802 -23.28 -19.52 -5.04
C ASN A 802 -22.72 -20.87 -5.56
N ALA A 803 -22.62 -21.04 -6.87
CA ALA A 803 -22.00 -22.23 -7.47
C ALA A 803 -20.48 -22.23 -7.20
N ASP A 804 -19.81 -21.10 -7.40
CA ASP A 804 -18.36 -20.94 -7.19
C ASP A 804 -17.97 -21.18 -5.71
N ILE A 805 -18.80 -20.72 -4.77
CA ILE A 805 -18.61 -21.02 -3.33
C ILE A 805 -18.63 -22.53 -3.09
N LYS A 806 -19.60 -23.25 -3.63
CA LYS A 806 -19.70 -24.71 -3.49
C LYS A 806 -18.49 -25.42 -4.08
N THR A 807 -18.03 -25.00 -5.26
CA THR A 807 -16.83 -25.55 -5.91
C THR A 807 -15.60 -25.40 -5.03
N VAL A 808 -15.37 -24.19 -4.47
CA VAL A 808 -14.20 -23.91 -3.61
C VAL A 808 -14.27 -24.68 -2.29
N LEU A 809 -15.43 -24.79 -1.66
CA LEU A 809 -15.63 -25.60 -0.45
C LEU A 809 -15.37 -27.07 -0.71
N SER A 810 -15.86 -27.62 -1.83
CA SER A 810 -15.59 -29.00 -2.24
C SER A 810 -14.10 -29.23 -2.46
N LEU A 811 -13.41 -28.32 -3.15
CA LEU A 811 -11.97 -28.41 -3.42
C LEU A 811 -11.13 -28.35 -2.15
N SER A 812 -11.51 -27.50 -1.20
CA SER A 812 -10.79 -27.33 0.07
C SER A 812 -11.20 -28.36 1.15
N HIS A 813 -12.14 -29.23 0.85
CA HIS A 813 -12.73 -30.22 1.78
C HIS A 813 -13.25 -29.57 3.08
N LYS A 814 -13.94 -28.43 2.94
CA LYS A 814 -14.51 -27.66 4.06
C LYS A 814 -16.02 -27.59 3.96
N ASP A 815 -16.67 -27.59 5.12
CA ASP A 815 -18.12 -27.39 5.22
C ASP A 815 -18.51 -25.89 5.25
N GLU A 816 -17.59 -25.03 5.73
CA GLU A 816 -17.80 -23.59 5.87
C GLU A 816 -16.58 -22.80 5.39
N LEU A 817 -16.83 -21.59 4.88
CA LEU A 817 -15.77 -20.69 4.45
C LEU A 817 -14.91 -20.26 5.66
N MET A 818 -13.60 -20.21 5.45
CA MET A 818 -12.63 -19.80 6.47
C MET A 818 -12.59 -20.71 7.71
N ALA A 819 -12.98 -21.97 7.63
CA ALA A 819 -13.01 -22.92 8.75
C ALA A 819 -11.63 -23.11 9.42
N ASP A 820 -10.55 -22.98 8.69
CA ASP A 820 -9.15 -23.02 9.15
C ASP A 820 -8.65 -21.68 9.76
N LEU A 821 -9.41 -20.60 9.60
CA LEU A 821 -9.11 -19.26 10.13
C LEU A 821 -10.31 -18.70 10.92
N PRO A 822 -10.75 -19.36 11.99
CA PRO A 822 -12.00 -19.03 12.70
C PRO A 822 -12.03 -17.61 13.23
N TRP A 823 -10.87 -17.03 13.58
CA TRP A 823 -10.77 -15.65 14.04
C TRP A 823 -11.12 -14.63 12.94
N ILE A 824 -10.79 -14.93 11.67
CA ILE A 824 -11.19 -14.09 10.53
C ILE A 824 -12.69 -14.21 10.29
N ALA A 825 -13.22 -15.45 10.30
CA ALA A 825 -14.65 -15.69 10.14
C ALA A 825 -15.47 -14.94 11.21
N ASP A 826 -15.07 -15.04 12.48
CA ASP A 826 -15.71 -14.35 13.60
C ASP A 826 -15.63 -12.82 13.47
N SER A 827 -14.48 -12.29 13.06
CA SER A 827 -14.29 -10.86 12.81
C SER A 827 -15.20 -10.34 11.69
N ILE A 828 -15.35 -11.10 10.60
CA ILE A 828 -16.27 -10.76 9.50
C ILE A 828 -17.73 -10.82 9.99
N ALA A 829 -18.10 -11.89 10.68
CA ALA A 829 -19.46 -12.06 11.23
C ALA A 829 -19.86 -10.92 12.17
N LEU A 830 -18.96 -10.51 13.06
CA LEU A 830 -19.16 -9.38 13.97
C LEU A 830 -19.41 -8.08 13.20
N ARG A 831 -18.58 -7.79 12.19
CA ARG A 831 -18.70 -6.54 11.42
C ARG A 831 -19.93 -6.52 10.51
N ASN A 832 -20.37 -7.65 10.01
CA ASN A 832 -21.55 -7.73 9.16
C ASN A 832 -22.80 -7.17 9.87
N VAL A 833 -22.95 -7.39 11.18
CA VAL A 833 -24.08 -6.83 11.97
C VAL A 833 -24.16 -5.30 11.87
N TYR A 834 -23.02 -4.63 11.67
CA TYR A 834 -22.94 -3.16 11.56
C TYR A 834 -22.80 -2.66 10.13
N THR A 835 -22.28 -3.49 9.23
CA THR A 835 -22.12 -3.13 7.82
C THR A 835 -23.43 -3.26 7.04
N ASP A 836 -24.26 -4.26 7.35
CA ASP A 836 -25.54 -4.49 6.68
C ASP A 836 -26.50 -3.32 6.80
N PRO A 837 -26.71 -2.70 7.99
CA PRO A 837 -27.50 -1.49 8.07
C PRO A 837 -26.99 -0.35 7.19
N LEU A 838 -25.66 -0.20 7.07
CA LEU A 838 -25.08 0.79 6.16
C LEU A 838 -25.36 0.47 4.69
N ASN A 839 -25.32 -0.81 4.28
CA ASN A 839 -25.66 -1.23 2.93
C ASN A 839 -27.13 -0.92 2.62
N LEU A 840 -28.06 -1.28 3.51
CA LEU A 840 -29.49 -1.05 3.31
C LEU A 840 -29.82 0.44 3.32
N LEU A 841 -29.21 1.20 4.22
CA LEU A 841 -29.34 2.66 4.24
C LEU A 841 -28.78 3.28 2.94
N GLN A 842 -27.65 2.78 2.45
CA GLN A 842 -27.06 3.24 1.18
C GLN A 842 -27.99 3.00 -0.01
N VAL A 843 -28.66 1.85 -0.07
CA VAL A 843 -29.66 1.57 -1.13
C VAL A 843 -30.74 2.64 -1.13
N GLU A 844 -31.29 2.98 0.03
CA GLU A 844 -32.33 4.00 0.13
C GLU A 844 -31.81 5.41 -0.20
N LEU A 845 -30.61 5.75 0.26
CA LEU A 845 -29.99 7.05 -0.04
C LEU A 845 -29.67 7.19 -1.52
N LEU A 846 -29.17 6.14 -2.18
CA LEU A 846 -28.94 6.12 -3.63
C LEU A 846 -30.26 6.29 -4.39
N ARG A 847 -31.35 5.64 -3.96
CA ARG A 847 -32.67 5.79 -4.56
C ARG A 847 -33.15 7.25 -4.48
N ARG A 848 -33.14 7.85 -3.27
CA ARG A 848 -33.51 9.28 -3.06
C ARG A 848 -32.65 10.22 -3.89
N PHE A 849 -31.34 9.98 -3.91
CA PHE A 849 -30.39 10.80 -4.66
C PHE A 849 -30.63 10.74 -6.17
N ARG A 850 -30.87 9.54 -6.72
CA ARG A 850 -31.07 9.33 -8.18
C ARG A 850 -32.45 9.76 -8.67
N GLU A 851 -33.48 9.75 -7.83
CA GLU A 851 -34.83 10.23 -8.18
C GLU A 851 -34.87 11.76 -8.33
N SER A 852 -34.04 12.51 -7.60
CA SER A 852 -34.05 13.98 -7.62
C SER A 852 -32.64 14.57 -7.47
N PRO A 853 -31.71 14.38 -8.42
CA PRO A 853 -30.33 14.77 -8.27
C PRO A 853 -30.08 16.26 -8.03
N GLU A 854 -30.95 17.13 -8.63
CA GLU A 854 -30.82 18.59 -8.52
C GLU A 854 -31.45 19.17 -7.24
N ASN A 855 -32.32 18.39 -6.58
CA ASN A 855 -33.06 18.80 -5.38
C ASN A 855 -32.75 17.92 -4.17
N THR A 856 -31.67 17.19 -4.20
CA THR A 856 -31.26 16.32 -3.08
C THR A 856 -30.88 17.15 -1.86
N SER A 857 -31.40 16.76 -0.69
CA SER A 857 -31.02 17.37 0.58
C SER A 857 -29.51 17.17 0.84
N PRO A 858 -28.80 18.20 1.32
CA PRO A 858 -27.38 18.07 1.74
C PRO A 858 -27.17 16.93 2.74
N ASP A 859 -28.16 16.62 3.59
CA ASP A 859 -28.09 15.53 4.57
C ASP A 859 -28.06 14.15 3.90
N VAL A 860 -28.85 13.97 2.83
CA VAL A 860 -28.83 12.71 2.03
C VAL A 860 -27.47 12.53 1.37
N GLU A 861 -26.91 13.58 0.78
CA GLU A 861 -25.58 13.51 0.15
C GLU A 861 -24.49 13.21 1.18
N GLN A 862 -24.51 13.88 2.34
CA GLN A 862 -23.56 13.64 3.43
C GLN A 862 -23.71 12.21 3.97
N ALA A 863 -24.92 11.75 4.25
CA ALA A 863 -25.15 10.39 4.76
C ALA A 863 -24.70 9.33 3.74
N LEU A 864 -24.95 9.55 2.45
CA LEU A 864 -24.47 8.66 1.39
C LEU A 864 -22.94 8.54 1.42
N MET A 865 -22.21 9.64 1.57
CA MET A 865 -20.77 9.62 1.68
C MET A 865 -20.29 8.87 2.94
N ILE A 866 -20.99 9.02 4.07
CA ILE A 866 -20.70 8.30 5.32
C ILE A 866 -20.93 6.79 5.12
N THR A 867 -22.02 6.37 4.44
CA THR A 867 -22.25 4.94 4.17
C THR A 867 -21.15 4.33 3.30
N ILE A 868 -20.70 5.04 2.26
CA ILE A 868 -19.63 4.57 1.38
C ILE A 868 -18.32 4.33 2.17
N THR A 869 -17.94 5.28 3.01
CA THR A 869 -16.71 5.16 3.83
C THR A 869 -16.87 4.16 4.97
N GLY A 870 -18.05 4.07 5.57
CA GLY A 870 -18.35 3.11 6.62
C GLY A 870 -18.35 1.66 6.13
N ILE A 871 -18.95 1.39 4.96
CA ILE A 871 -18.91 0.06 4.33
C ILE A 871 -17.45 -0.32 4.00
N ALA A 872 -16.64 0.60 3.48
CA ALA A 872 -15.23 0.37 3.22
C ALA A 872 -14.47 -0.01 4.50
N ALA A 873 -14.70 0.71 5.60
CA ALA A 873 -14.10 0.40 6.90
C ALA A 873 -14.56 -0.98 7.44
N GLY A 874 -15.84 -1.32 7.28
CA GLY A 874 -16.40 -2.60 7.69
C GLY A 874 -15.84 -3.78 6.89
N MET A 875 -15.67 -3.60 5.58
CA MET A 875 -15.15 -4.63 4.68
C MET A 875 -13.64 -4.79 4.75
N ARG A 876 -12.90 -3.83 5.33
CA ARG A 876 -11.44 -3.76 5.30
C ARG A 876 -10.89 -3.98 3.89
N ASN A 877 -11.55 -3.42 2.94
CA ASN A 877 -11.16 -3.52 1.55
C ASN A 877 -11.65 -2.27 0.81
N THR A 878 -10.76 -1.62 0.14
CA THR A 878 -11.04 -0.38 -0.57
C THR A 878 -10.61 -0.44 -2.03
N GLY A 879 -10.39 -1.64 -2.50
CA GLY A 879 -10.07 -1.87 -3.89
C GLY A 879 -8.83 -2.66 -4.17
#